data_e8d9ace0035f4efe4d7e39164702db5a
#
_entry.id   e8d9ace0035f4efe4d7e39164702db5a
#
_cell.length_a   1.000
_cell.length_b   1.000
_cell.length_c   1.000
_cell.angle_alpha   90.00
_cell.angle_beta   90.00
_cell.angle_gamma   90.00
#
_symmetry.space_group_name_H-M   'P 1'
#
loop_
_entity.id
_entity.type
_entity.pdbx_description
1 polymer ?
#
loop_
_entity_poly.entity_id
_entity_poly.type
_entity_poly.pdbx_seq_one_letter_code
_entity_poly.pdbx_strand_id
1 'polypeptide(L)'
;MRRTLCLTVSLTVLALSQAAHAQTASPDAAPDIADARIATSVAPLVVTANRTALAPDKVGQSVTVLTLPQIQADQETVVADILDRTPGVIVTRSGGVGEPTLLNIRGAASDQTMVLVDGVKFDDPSAADGGYDFSDLLVSDVSRIEVLRGPQSTLYGSQAIGGVVNIVTADATRPLQGDAQVEGGSYGTFYAKGGIGGLDGPLSWRLAANDYTTTGISAFDERLGGHEADGYSNQGVSGRLGYEFSPDVSVDLRGLFVSARSDFDGFSTPSGNFGDDSEYGTTREAIAYAGLNFGLLDDRLKNRLALQYTTTDRDNYDPTDAPVTKTFDGVGTNARAEYQGLLAIAPGWQGVFGAEHEQSTIAVSTPAFNDPASPAFFPPGSPPVSAHVSTDSGYGQLQAEVIKGLNLTGGLRYDDTSSYGGHVTGQASAAWSLNGGDTVLRASWGQGFKAPSLYELYSEFGSTNLRPEQATGWDAGIEQHFWDRRIDLQATYFSRDTNNLIVFVDCFDPANPRCAFGGFFANVDRARAQGVELSGAIRPLRGLEITANYTRTDATDRSPGATSGNSLPRIPKDTANAAVSYIWPIKLTTALAVRYAGKSFDDIANTMPLKAYTLVDLRAVYPLTSHLEVYGRIENLADAHYETTFQYGNLGRAAYAGLRVTF
;
A
#
# COMPACT_ATOMS: atom_id res chain seq x y z
N MET A 1 21.86 0.98 34.77
CA MET A 1 21.77 2.46 34.90
C MET A 1 21.80 3.04 33.48
N ARG A 2 20.73 3.07 32.80
CA ARG A 2 20.55 3.81 31.53
C ARG A 2 19.46 4.85 31.77
N ARG A 3 19.82 6.12 31.62
CA ARG A 3 18.92 7.26 31.82
C ARG A 3 18.07 7.44 30.58
N THR A 4 16.77 7.24 30.71
CA THR A 4 15.76 7.61 29.74
C THR A 4 15.68 9.14 29.65
N LEU A 5 15.98 9.68 28.48
CA LEU A 5 15.85 11.10 28.18
C LEU A 5 14.46 11.34 27.60
N CYS A 6 13.50 11.73 28.44
CA CYS A 6 12.22 12.25 27.97
C CYS A 6 12.43 13.65 27.39
N LEU A 7 12.31 13.80 26.07
CA LEU A 7 12.24 15.10 25.41
C LEU A 7 10.79 15.58 25.42
N THR A 8 10.46 16.45 26.36
CA THR A 8 9.23 17.24 26.34
C THR A 8 9.42 18.41 25.38
N VAL A 9 8.80 18.35 24.23
CA VAL A 9 8.73 19.48 23.27
C VAL A 9 7.63 20.43 23.73
N SER A 10 8.00 21.53 24.37
CA SER A 10 7.09 22.63 24.67
C SER A 10 6.96 23.53 23.45
N LEU A 11 5.79 23.51 22.80
CA LEU A 11 5.44 24.45 21.73
C LEU A 11 5.19 25.83 22.32
N THR A 12 6.17 26.74 22.16
CA THR A 12 5.97 28.17 22.45
C THR A 12 5.60 28.88 21.14
N VAL A 13 4.34 29.24 21.01
CA VAL A 13 3.84 30.05 19.87
C VAL A 13 4.33 31.48 20.07
N LEU A 14 5.31 31.92 19.29
CA LEU A 14 5.69 33.35 19.19
C LEU A 14 4.79 34.03 18.15
N ALA A 15 3.91 34.90 18.63
CA ALA A 15 3.15 35.81 17.78
C ALA A 15 4.06 36.99 17.35
N LEU A 16 4.46 37.03 16.10
CA LEU A 16 5.11 38.19 15.47
C LEU A 16 4.06 38.96 14.65
N SER A 17 3.59 40.08 15.22
CA SER A 17 2.80 41.08 14.52
C SER A 17 3.73 42.01 13.73
N GLN A 18 3.68 41.95 12.39
CA GLN A 18 4.19 43.02 11.54
C GLN A 18 3.04 43.63 10.72
N ALA A 19 2.81 44.88 10.92
CA ALA A 19 1.87 45.68 10.16
C ALA A 19 2.44 45.95 8.76
N ALA A 20 1.79 45.41 7.72
CA ALA A 20 2.03 45.78 6.33
C ALA A 20 0.92 46.69 5.82
N HIS A 21 1.33 47.80 5.20
CA HIS A 21 0.43 48.82 4.64
C HIS A 21 -0.37 48.25 3.46
N ALA A 22 -1.69 48.37 3.55
CA ALA A 22 -2.60 47.98 2.49
C ALA A 22 -2.56 48.99 1.35
N GLN A 23 -2.20 48.54 0.15
CA GLN A 23 -2.62 49.14 -1.10
C GLN A 23 -3.97 48.54 -1.50
N THR A 24 -4.97 49.40 -1.67
CA THR A 24 -6.32 49.07 -2.13
C THR A 24 -6.29 48.62 -3.60
N ALA A 25 -6.38 47.33 -3.85
CA ALA A 25 -6.78 46.78 -5.14
C ALA A 25 -8.29 46.43 -5.09
N SER A 26 -9.02 46.73 -6.16
CA SER A 26 -10.44 46.42 -6.33
C SER A 26 -10.75 44.95 -6.09
N PRO A 27 -11.93 44.60 -5.56
CA PRO A 27 -12.29 43.21 -5.33
C PRO A 27 -12.66 42.55 -6.65
N ASP A 28 -11.70 41.92 -7.31
CA ASP A 28 -12.02 40.86 -8.26
C ASP A 28 -12.53 39.68 -7.45
N ALA A 29 -13.70 39.18 -7.84
CA ALA A 29 -14.39 38.09 -7.15
C ALA A 29 -13.47 36.89 -7.01
N ALA A 30 -13.15 36.52 -5.77
CA ALA A 30 -12.49 35.27 -5.48
C ALA A 30 -13.29 34.10 -6.10
N PRO A 31 -12.64 33.16 -6.81
CA PRO A 31 -13.35 32.02 -7.36
C PRO A 31 -14.05 31.28 -6.21
N ASP A 32 -15.31 30.95 -6.42
CA ASP A 32 -16.14 30.24 -5.45
C ASP A 32 -15.46 28.91 -5.10
N ILE A 33 -15.20 28.65 -3.81
CA ILE A 33 -14.51 27.44 -3.35
C ILE A 33 -15.23 26.16 -3.80
N ALA A 34 -16.55 26.27 -4.04
CA ALA A 34 -17.35 25.20 -4.65
C ALA A 34 -16.94 24.93 -6.11
N ASP A 35 -16.52 25.97 -6.87
CA ASP A 35 -16.02 25.82 -8.23
C ASP A 35 -14.58 25.28 -8.26
N ALA A 36 -13.76 25.57 -7.26
CA ALA A 36 -12.39 25.03 -7.18
C ALA A 36 -12.37 23.51 -6.90
N ARG A 37 -13.37 22.95 -6.24
CA ARG A 37 -13.51 21.48 -6.04
C ARG A 37 -14.13 20.75 -7.24
N ILE A 38 -14.78 21.48 -8.14
CA ILE A 38 -15.36 20.97 -9.41
C ILE A 38 -14.53 21.47 -10.60
N ALA A 39 -13.57 22.40 -10.36
CA ALA A 39 -12.69 22.90 -11.40
C ALA A 39 -11.98 21.72 -12.07
N THR A 40 -12.06 21.68 -13.37
CA THR A 40 -11.35 20.80 -14.28
C THR A 40 -9.96 20.45 -13.74
N SER A 41 -9.90 19.36 -12.94
CA SER A 41 -8.62 18.82 -12.53
C SER A 41 -7.90 18.40 -13.81
N VAL A 42 -6.74 18.97 -14.05
CA VAL A 42 -5.79 18.38 -14.99
C VAL A 42 -5.70 16.91 -14.58
N ALA A 43 -5.99 16.00 -15.51
CA ALA A 43 -5.97 14.57 -15.21
C ALA A 43 -4.62 14.23 -14.55
N PRO A 44 -4.61 13.58 -13.39
CA PRO A 44 -3.39 13.33 -12.66
C PRO A 44 -2.46 12.48 -13.54
N LEU A 45 -1.18 12.85 -13.62
CA LEU A 45 -0.20 12.06 -14.36
C LEU A 45 0.05 10.75 -13.61
N VAL A 46 0.10 9.64 -14.33
CA VAL A 46 0.47 8.32 -13.82
C VAL A 46 1.97 8.11 -14.03
N VAL A 47 2.70 7.88 -12.98
CA VAL A 47 4.15 7.62 -13.03
C VAL A 47 4.44 6.12 -12.94
N THR A 48 3.71 5.40 -12.12
CA THR A 48 3.95 3.99 -11.79
C THR A 48 3.88 3.08 -13.01
N ALA A 49 2.96 3.31 -13.95
CA ALA A 49 2.75 2.40 -15.07
C ALA A 49 3.98 2.24 -15.99
N ASN A 50 4.80 3.29 -16.13
CA ASN A 50 5.87 3.32 -17.11
C ASN A 50 7.19 3.92 -16.58
N ARG A 51 7.29 4.15 -15.26
CA ARG A 51 8.38 4.93 -14.64
C ARG A 51 8.58 6.33 -15.26
N THR A 52 7.57 6.83 -15.95
CA THR A 52 7.52 8.16 -16.57
C THR A 52 6.12 8.75 -16.42
N ALA A 53 6.05 10.06 -16.27
CA ALA A 53 4.77 10.75 -16.11
C ALA A 53 3.98 10.72 -17.45
N LEU A 54 2.86 10.03 -17.46
CA LEU A 54 1.94 9.93 -18.61
C LEU A 54 0.51 10.29 -18.21
N ALA A 55 -0.23 10.84 -19.17
CA ALA A 55 -1.67 11.00 -19.01
C ALA A 55 -2.35 9.62 -18.94
N PRO A 56 -3.38 9.42 -18.08
CA PRO A 56 -4.02 8.12 -17.90
C PRO A 56 -4.53 7.50 -19.18
N ASP A 57 -5.02 8.29 -20.13
CA ASP A 57 -5.53 7.82 -21.44
C ASP A 57 -4.45 7.25 -22.37
N LYS A 58 -3.16 7.44 -22.04
CA LYS A 58 -2.00 6.86 -22.75
C LYS A 58 -1.45 5.60 -22.11
N VAL A 59 -1.99 5.20 -20.95
CA VAL A 59 -1.55 4.01 -20.19
C VAL A 59 -2.41 2.82 -20.56
N GLY A 60 -1.79 1.74 -21.07
CA GLY A 60 -2.51 0.52 -21.49
C GLY A 60 -2.88 -0.40 -20.34
N GLN A 61 -2.18 -0.31 -19.20
CA GLN A 61 -2.46 -1.08 -17.99
C GLN A 61 -3.66 -0.51 -17.23
N SER A 62 -4.32 -1.35 -16.44
CA SER A 62 -5.37 -0.93 -15.52
C SER A 62 -4.76 -0.17 -14.33
N VAL A 63 -5.03 1.11 -14.23
CA VAL A 63 -4.51 1.98 -13.16
C VAL A 63 -5.64 2.75 -12.46
N THR A 64 -5.50 2.92 -11.15
CA THR A 64 -6.32 3.84 -10.35
C THR A 64 -5.40 4.85 -9.69
N VAL A 65 -5.74 6.13 -9.77
CA VAL A 65 -5.04 7.21 -9.07
C VAL A 65 -6.00 7.83 -8.07
N LEU A 66 -5.67 7.70 -6.79
CA LEU A 66 -6.37 8.35 -5.70
C LEU A 66 -5.67 9.67 -5.41
N THR A 67 -6.36 10.77 -5.65
CA THR A 67 -5.82 12.13 -5.49
C THR A 67 -5.98 12.62 -4.05
N LEU A 68 -5.21 13.63 -3.64
CA LEU A 68 -5.32 14.21 -2.30
C LEU A 68 -6.77 14.62 -1.93
N PRO A 69 -7.57 15.29 -2.81
CA PRO A 69 -8.97 15.58 -2.47
C PRO A 69 -9.82 14.33 -2.20
N GLN A 70 -9.60 13.23 -2.93
CA GLN A 70 -10.29 11.96 -2.69
C GLN A 70 -9.86 11.32 -1.37
N ILE A 71 -8.54 11.25 -1.10
CA ILE A 71 -7.97 10.78 0.17
C ILE A 71 -8.54 11.57 1.35
N GLN A 72 -8.61 12.90 1.23
CA GLN A 72 -9.17 13.77 2.26
C GLN A 72 -10.68 13.59 2.45
N ALA A 73 -11.42 13.30 1.37
CA ALA A 73 -12.85 13.05 1.41
C ALA A 73 -13.18 11.71 2.07
N ASP A 74 -12.31 10.72 1.91
CA ASP A 74 -12.44 9.42 2.57
C ASP A 74 -12.21 9.49 4.07
N GLN A 75 -11.48 10.49 4.59
CA GLN A 75 -11.19 10.72 6.00
C GLN A 75 -10.54 9.53 6.75
N GLU A 76 -10.06 8.53 6.03
CA GLU A 76 -9.36 7.38 6.61
C GLU A 76 -7.96 7.80 7.10
N THR A 77 -7.50 7.14 8.16
CA THR A 77 -6.19 7.40 8.75
C THR A 77 -5.14 6.37 8.33
N VAL A 78 -5.56 5.18 7.91
CA VAL A 78 -4.70 4.08 7.44
C VAL A 78 -4.79 3.97 5.92
N VAL A 79 -3.65 3.81 5.24
CA VAL A 79 -3.61 3.71 3.76
C VAL A 79 -4.37 2.50 3.24
N ALA A 80 -4.31 1.36 3.93
CA ALA A 80 -5.03 0.15 3.56
C ALA A 80 -6.55 0.37 3.45
N ASP A 81 -7.15 1.14 4.36
CA ASP A 81 -8.61 1.39 4.38
C ASP A 81 -9.07 2.22 3.17
N ILE A 82 -8.20 3.10 2.66
CA ILE A 82 -8.43 3.83 1.40
C ILE A 82 -8.32 2.88 0.21
N LEU A 83 -7.29 2.02 0.20
CA LEU A 83 -7.03 1.08 -0.88
C LEU A 83 -8.15 0.04 -1.05
N ASP A 84 -8.80 -0.36 0.03
CA ASP A 84 -9.87 -1.33 0.06
C ASP A 84 -11.16 -0.88 -0.69
N ARG A 85 -11.25 0.41 -1.03
CA ARG A 85 -12.29 0.98 -1.89
C ARG A 85 -11.93 0.98 -3.37
N THR A 86 -10.72 0.51 -3.72
CA THR A 86 -10.23 0.44 -5.10
C THR A 86 -10.70 -0.85 -5.78
N PRO A 87 -11.17 -0.81 -7.06
CA PRO A 87 -11.55 -2.02 -7.78
C PRO A 87 -10.44 -3.07 -7.79
N GLY A 88 -10.78 -4.32 -7.50
CA GLY A 88 -9.85 -5.45 -7.53
C GLY A 88 -8.89 -5.53 -6.34
N VAL A 89 -9.00 -4.63 -5.37
CA VAL A 89 -8.22 -4.64 -4.12
C VAL A 89 -9.08 -5.21 -2.98
N ILE A 90 -8.47 -6.02 -2.14
CA ILE A 90 -9.06 -6.61 -0.94
C ILE A 90 -8.05 -6.43 0.18
N VAL A 91 -8.50 -5.91 1.30
CA VAL A 91 -7.72 -5.80 2.53
C VAL A 91 -8.23 -6.82 3.54
N THR A 92 -7.32 -7.56 4.15
CA THR A 92 -7.60 -8.44 5.27
C THR A 92 -6.80 -7.97 6.47
N ARG A 93 -7.46 -7.82 7.61
CA ARG A 93 -6.84 -7.38 8.86
C ARG A 93 -7.15 -8.39 9.97
N SER A 94 -6.16 -8.70 10.77
CA SER A 94 -6.28 -9.66 11.88
C SER A 94 -6.54 -8.92 13.19
N GLY A 95 -7.66 -8.19 13.28
CA GLY A 95 -8.01 -7.42 14.49
C GLY A 95 -8.24 -5.93 14.24
N GLY A 96 -7.85 -5.09 15.20
CA GLY A 96 -7.97 -3.63 15.18
C GLY A 96 -6.95 -2.92 14.27
N VAL A 97 -6.85 -1.59 14.42
CA VAL A 97 -5.80 -0.81 13.76
C VAL A 97 -4.45 -1.15 14.41
N GLY A 98 -3.41 -1.37 13.59
CA GLY A 98 -2.07 -1.79 14.04
C GLY A 98 -1.84 -3.29 13.95
N GLU A 99 -2.89 -4.07 13.79
CA GLU A 99 -2.81 -5.51 13.58
C GLU A 99 -2.40 -5.85 12.14
N PRO A 100 -1.81 -7.04 11.90
CA PRO A 100 -1.34 -7.46 10.58
C PRO A 100 -2.37 -7.21 9.50
N THR A 101 -2.00 -6.40 8.51
CA THR A 101 -2.90 -5.90 7.46
C THR A 101 -2.32 -6.21 6.09
N LEU A 102 -2.94 -7.15 5.40
CA LEU A 102 -2.53 -7.68 4.11
C LEU A 102 -3.38 -7.11 2.97
N LEU A 103 -2.77 -6.90 1.81
CA LEU A 103 -3.43 -6.34 0.64
C LEU A 103 -3.30 -7.28 -0.56
N ASN A 104 -4.42 -7.71 -1.11
CA ASN A 104 -4.51 -8.62 -2.24
C ASN A 104 -5.03 -7.86 -3.48
N ILE A 105 -4.35 -8.00 -4.62
CA ILE A 105 -4.80 -7.39 -5.89
C ILE A 105 -5.23 -8.49 -6.87
N ARG A 106 -6.51 -8.48 -7.29
CA ARG A 106 -7.06 -9.45 -8.24
C ARG A 106 -6.79 -10.90 -7.82
N GLY A 107 -6.91 -11.20 -6.52
CA GLY A 107 -6.65 -12.53 -5.96
C GLY A 107 -5.18 -12.96 -6.00
N ALA A 108 -4.22 -12.05 -6.13
CA ALA A 108 -2.82 -12.28 -5.81
C ALA A 108 -2.61 -12.22 -4.31
N ALA A 109 -1.70 -12.98 -3.77
CA ALA A 109 -1.32 -12.89 -2.37
C ALA A 109 -0.65 -11.55 -2.05
N SER A 110 -0.59 -11.17 -0.77
CA SER A 110 -0.05 -9.88 -0.34
C SER A 110 1.42 -9.71 -0.74
N ASP A 111 2.21 -10.74 -0.58
CA ASP A 111 3.63 -10.84 -0.96
C ASP A 111 3.89 -10.77 -2.49
N GLN A 112 2.82 -10.90 -3.29
CA GLN A 112 2.83 -10.72 -4.74
C GLN A 112 2.45 -9.30 -5.17
N THR A 113 2.32 -8.37 -4.21
CA THR A 113 2.01 -6.96 -4.45
C THR A 113 3.19 -6.10 -4.02
N MET A 114 3.80 -5.39 -4.97
CA MET A 114 4.89 -4.47 -4.66
C MET A 114 4.36 -3.16 -4.09
N VAL A 115 4.96 -2.71 -3.01
CA VAL A 115 4.70 -1.41 -2.40
C VAL A 115 5.87 -0.47 -2.64
N LEU A 116 5.56 0.75 -3.04
CA LEU A 116 6.53 1.83 -3.23
C LEU A 116 6.11 3.03 -2.40
N VAL A 117 7.07 3.69 -1.79
CA VAL A 117 6.90 5.04 -1.22
C VAL A 117 7.83 5.98 -1.98
N ASP A 118 7.25 6.95 -2.70
CA ASP A 118 7.98 7.85 -3.59
C ASP A 118 8.87 7.13 -4.63
N GLY A 119 8.45 5.93 -5.06
CA GLY A 119 9.19 5.10 -6.00
C GLY A 119 10.30 4.25 -5.38
N VAL A 120 10.52 4.33 -4.08
CA VAL A 120 11.42 3.43 -3.32
C VAL A 120 10.67 2.16 -2.96
N LYS A 121 11.22 1.00 -3.29
CA LYS A 121 10.66 -0.31 -2.93
C LYS A 121 10.64 -0.44 -1.41
N PHE A 122 9.47 -0.76 -0.85
CA PHE A 122 9.26 -0.89 0.58
C PHE A 122 8.65 -2.25 0.89
N ASP A 123 9.50 -3.18 1.24
CA ASP A 123 9.20 -4.56 1.63
C ASP A 123 10.06 -4.95 2.84
N ASP A 124 9.63 -5.97 3.55
CA ASP A 124 10.37 -6.51 4.68
C ASP A 124 10.97 -7.88 4.32
N PRO A 125 12.27 -7.97 4.02
CA PRO A 125 12.92 -9.25 3.75
C PRO A 125 12.87 -10.25 4.91
N SER A 126 12.63 -9.79 6.16
CA SER A 126 12.52 -10.61 7.36
C SER A 126 11.09 -11.13 7.60
N ALA A 127 10.10 -10.65 6.85
CA ALA A 127 8.76 -11.20 6.88
C ALA A 127 8.72 -12.63 6.33
N ALA A 128 7.83 -13.46 6.84
CA ALA A 128 7.74 -14.88 6.47
C ALA A 128 7.57 -15.08 4.96
N ASP A 129 6.77 -14.22 4.32
CA ASP A 129 6.51 -14.24 2.88
C ASP A 129 7.30 -13.15 2.11
N GLY A 130 7.99 -12.24 2.82
CA GLY A 130 8.70 -11.10 2.24
C GLY A 130 7.79 -9.99 1.73
N GLY A 131 6.49 -10.04 2.03
CA GLY A 131 5.52 -9.01 1.69
C GLY A 131 5.63 -7.78 2.59
N TYR A 132 4.90 -6.71 2.22
CA TYR A 132 4.75 -5.52 3.06
C TYR A 132 3.47 -5.63 3.91
N ASP A 133 3.59 -5.38 5.21
CA ASP A 133 2.47 -5.24 6.12
C ASP A 133 2.00 -3.78 6.15
N PHE A 134 0.74 -3.55 5.81
CA PHE A 134 0.15 -2.21 5.76
C PHE A 134 -0.31 -1.67 7.12
N SER A 135 -0.11 -2.40 8.21
CA SER A 135 -0.54 -2.02 9.56
C SER A 135 -0.02 -0.66 10.00
N ASP A 136 1.25 -0.36 9.67
CA ASP A 136 1.97 0.82 10.14
C ASP A 136 1.95 2.00 9.16
N LEU A 137 1.34 1.84 7.97
CA LEU A 137 1.33 2.86 6.93
C LEU A 137 0.12 3.80 7.06
N LEU A 138 0.33 4.93 7.73
CA LEU A 138 -0.69 5.96 7.94
C LEU A 138 -0.76 6.97 6.78
N VAL A 139 -1.93 7.62 6.64
CA VAL A 139 -2.18 8.71 5.68
C VAL A 139 -1.59 10.03 6.22
N SER A 140 -0.30 10.06 6.53
CA SER A 140 0.35 11.22 7.15
C SER A 140 0.63 12.34 6.14
N ASP A 141 1.59 12.12 5.26
CA ASP A 141 2.05 13.11 4.25
C ASP A 141 1.70 12.68 2.81
N VAL A 142 0.69 11.82 2.66
CA VAL A 142 0.30 11.27 1.35
C VAL A 142 -0.41 12.32 0.50
N SER A 143 0.08 12.56 -0.72
CA SER A 143 -0.53 13.44 -1.72
C SER A 143 -1.33 12.71 -2.77
N ARG A 144 -0.93 11.48 -3.12
CA ARG A 144 -1.68 10.59 -4.02
C ARG A 144 -1.24 9.14 -3.83
N ILE A 145 -2.08 8.22 -4.25
CA ILE A 145 -1.78 6.80 -4.31
C ILE A 145 -2.06 6.30 -5.73
N GLU A 146 -1.12 5.60 -6.32
CA GLU A 146 -1.27 4.98 -7.64
C GLU A 146 -1.34 3.47 -7.47
N VAL A 147 -2.42 2.84 -7.93
CA VAL A 147 -2.61 1.37 -7.89
C VAL A 147 -2.61 0.83 -9.31
N LEU A 148 -1.55 0.13 -9.66
CA LEU A 148 -1.37 -0.52 -10.95
C LEU A 148 -1.66 -2.01 -10.80
N ARG A 149 -2.62 -2.54 -11.56
CA ARG A 149 -3.09 -3.92 -11.44
C ARG A 149 -2.57 -4.81 -12.56
N GLY A 150 -2.27 -6.06 -12.22
CA GLY A 150 -1.69 -7.06 -13.11
C GLY A 150 -0.15 -7.11 -13.06
N PRO A 151 0.48 -8.09 -13.72
CA PRO A 151 1.93 -8.31 -13.64
C PRO A 151 2.75 -7.13 -14.14
N GLN A 152 3.71 -6.67 -13.32
CA GLN A 152 4.56 -5.51 -13.58
C GLN A 152 6.06 -5.78 -13.35
N SER A 153 6.47 -7.04 -13.23
CA SER A 153 7.87 -7.39 -12.93
C SER A 153 8.87 -6.90 -13.97
N THR A 154 8.44 -6.63 -15.19
CA THR A 154 9.31 -6.06 -16.25
C THR A 154 9.91 -4.69 -15.86
N LEU A 155 9.21 -3.87 -15.10
CA LEU A 155 9.76 -2.59 -14.64
C LEU A 155 10.24 -2.63 -13.21
N TYR A 156 9.60 -3.45 -12.37
CA TYR A 156 9.77 -3.39 -10.93
C TYR A 156 10.51 -4.60 -10.33
N GLY A 157 10.68 -5.69 -11.11
CA GLY A 157 11.33 -6.90 -10.64
C GLY A 157 10.42 -7.80 -9.82
N SER A 158 10.99 -8.47 -8.82
CA SER A 158 10.29 -9.41 -7.94
C SER A 158 9.10 -8.77 -7.21
N GLN A 159 8.10 -9.61 -6.84
CA GLN A 159 6.90 -9.28 -6.07
C GLN A 159 5.79 -8.52 -6.85
N ALA A 160 6.01 -8.06 -8.07
CA ALA A 160 5.01 -7.34 -8.84
C ALA A 160 4.14 -8.27 -9.72
N ILE A 161 3.58 -9.34 -9.14
CA ILE A 161 2.67 -10.31 -9.81
C ILE A 161 1.23 -9.79 -9.82
N GLY A 162 0.72 -9.37 -8.65
CA GLY A 162 -0.64 -8.84 -8.48
C GLY A 162 -0.76 -7.42 -8.98
N GLY A 163 0.27 -6.62 -8.71
CA GLY A 163 0.32 -5.21 -9.06
C GLY A 163 1.37 -4.43 -8.29
N VAL A 164 1.25 -3.11 -8.39
CA VAL A 164 2.11 -2.15 -7.68
C VAL A 164 1.24 -1.09 -7.02
N VAL A 165 1.49 -0.81 -5.76
CA VAL A 165 0.92 0.30 -5.02
C VAL A 165 2.02 1.32 -4.78
N ASN A 166 1.90 2.52 -5.33
CA ASN A 166 2.87 3.59 -5.12
C ASN A 166 2.23 4.74 -4.34
N ILE A 167 2.75 4.97 -3.16
CA ILE A 167 2.36 6.05 -2.27
C ILE A 167 3.29 7.21 -2.53
N VAL A 168 2.73 8.36 -2.89
CA VAL A 168 3.49 9.57 -3.20
C VAL A 168 3.25 10.60 -2.12
N THR A 169 4.32 11.04 -1.47
CA THR A 169 4.26 12.07 -0.44
C THR A 169 4.06 13.47 -1.05
N ALA A 170 3.71 14.43 -0.22
CA ALA A 170 3.47 15.79 -0.69
C ALA A 170 4.78 16.52 -1.03
N ASP A 171 4.71 17.39 -2.03
CA ASP A 171 5.78 18.29 -2.44
C ASP A 171 5.46 19.73 -2.07
N ALA A 172 6.49 20.55 -1.93
CA ALA A 172 6.35 22.00 -1.87
C ALA A 172 6.04 22.56 -3.28
N THR A 173 4.99 23.35 -3.38
CA THR A 173 4.55 24.00 -4.63
C THR A 173 4.47 25.52 -4.51
N ARG A 174 4.68 26.06 -3.31
CA ARG A 174 4.63 27.51 -2.97
C ARG A 174 5.83 27.86 -2.10
N PRO A 175 6.18 29.16 -2.00
CA PRO A 175 7.29 29.61 -1.15
C PRO A 175 7.19 29.18 0.31
N LEU A 176 5.97 29.11 0.84
CA LEU A 176 5.66 28.53 2.14
C LEU A 176 4.26 27.93 2.10
N GLN A 177 4.13 26.70 2.54
CA GLN A 177 2.85 26.00 2.69
C GLN A 177 2.88 25.09 3.88
N GLY A 178 1.73 24.81 4.46
CA GLY A 178 1.61 23.87 5.56
C GLY A 178 0.20 23.34 5.69
N ASP A 179 0.12 22.21 6.36
CA ASP A 179 -1.12 21.57 6.76
C ASP A 179 -0.99 20.97 8.16
N ALA A 180 -2.08 20.93 8.87
CA ALA A 180 -2.18 20.23 10.14
C ALA A 180 -3.56 19.63 10.31
N GLN A 181 -3.64 18.50 10.99
CA GLN A 181 -4.88 17.80 11.29
C GLN A 181 -4.80 17.24 12.71
N VAL A 182 -5.92 17.35 13.44
CA VAL A 182 -6.14 16.64 14.71
C VAL A 182 -7.49 15.96 14.67
N GLU A 183 -7.57 14.76 15.22
CA GLU A 183 -8.77 13.94 15.24
C GLU A 183 -8.83 13.17 16.56
N GLY A 184 -10.04 12.95 17.07
CA GLY A 184 -10.29 12.07 18.20
C GLY A 184 -11.62 11.34 18.03
N GLY A 185 -11.76 10.20 18.70
CA GLY A 185 -12.99 9.42 18.54
C GLY A 185 -13.07 8.14 19.37
N SER A 186 -13.83 7.20 18.85
CA SER A 186 -14.07 5.88 19.43
C SER A 186 -12.79 5.15 19.74
N TYR A 187 -12.84 4.20 20.64
CA TYR A 187 -11.70 3.37 21.07
C TYR A 187 -10.52 4.18 21.63
N GLY A 188 -10.79 5.35 22.24
CA GLY A 188 -9.74 6.22 22.76
C GLY A 188 -8.79 6.75 21.67
N THR A 189 -9.21 6.74 20.41
CA THR A 189 -8.36 7.14 19.29
C THR A 189 -8.03 8.62 19.32
N PHE A 190 -6.76 8.91 19.18
CA PHE A 190 -6.22 10.25 18.91
C PHE A 190 -5.27 10.18 17.72
N TYR A 191 -5.43 11.09 16.76
CA TYR A 191 -4.56 11.24 15.62
C TYR A 191 -4.19 12.71 15.42
N ALA A 192 -2.92 12.98 15.28
CA ALA A 192 -2.39 14.28 14.91
C ALA A 192 -1.38 14.14 13.79
N LYS A 193 -1.44 15.02 12.80
CA LYS A 193 -0.41 15.15 11.76
C LYS A 193 -0.19 16.59 11.38
N GLY A 194 0.99 16.87 10.83
CA GLY A 194 1.28 18.18 10.28
C GLY A 194 2.47 18.15 9.34
N GLY A 195 2.44 19.01 8.34
CA GLY A 195 3.50 19.18 7.38
C GLY A 195 3.75 20.65 7.07
N ILE A 196 5.01 20.98 6.82
CA ILE A 196 5.44 22.32 6.40
C ILE A 196 6.47 22.17 5.29
N GLY A 197 6.43 23.03 4.29
CA GLY A 197 7.37 23.01 3.19
C GLY A 197 7.41 24.33 2.43
N GLY A 198 8.39 24.47 1.56
CA GLY A 198 8.55 25.69 0.80
C GLY A 198 9.50 25.59 -0.38
N LEU A 199 9.41 26.61 -1.24
CA LEU A 199 10.34 26.86 -2.35
C LEU A 199 11.12 28.15 -2.05
N ASP A 200 12.46 28.08 -2.11
CA ASP A 200 13.34 29.22 -1.97
C ASP A 200 14.42 29.19 -3.07
N GLY A 201 14.15 29.87 -4.18
CA GLY A 201 14.98 29.81 -5.36
C GLY A 201 15.13 28.39 -5.88
N PRO A 202 16.36 27.83 -5.93
CA PRO A 202 16.60 26.45 -6.38
C PRO A 202 16.26 25.37 -5.35
N LEU A 203 15.94 25.76 -4.12
CA LEU A 203 15.68 24.84 -3.01
C LEU A 203 14.18 24.54 -2.91
N SER A 204 13.83 23.27 -2.87
CA SER A 204 12.52 22.77 -2.44
C SER A 204 12.69 21.92 -1.20
N TRP A 205 11.79 22.05 -0.22
CA TRP A 205 11.87 21.27 1.01
C TRP A 205 10.49 21.01 1.59
N ARG A 206 10.35 19.87 2.26
CA ARG A 206 9.16 19.52 3.05
C ARG A 206 9.58 18.66 4.25
N LEU A 207 8.89 18.87 5.36
CA LEU A 207 8.98 18.07 6.59
C LEU A 207 7.57 17.81 7.09
N ALA A 208 7.27 16.58 7.47
CA ALA A 208 5.99 16.20 8.06
C ALA A 208 6.18 15.22 9.21
N ALA A 209 5.21 15.19 10.12
CA ALA A 209 5.17 14.26 11.24
C ALA A 209 3.73 13.88 11.58
N ASN A 210 3.57 12.71 12.20
CA ASN A 210 2.30 12.23 12.73
C ASN A 210 2.48 11.51 14.07
N ASP A 211 1.39 11.47 14.84
CA ASP A 211 1.23 10.67 16.04
C ASP A 211 -0.19 10.08 16.05
N TYR A 212 -0.29 8.77 16.25
CA TYR A 212 -1.55 8.04 16.30
C TYR A 212 -1.55 7.14 17.52
N THR A 213 -2.64 7.13 18.29
CA THR A 213 -2.84 6.21 19.40
C THR A 213 -4.28 5.76 19.46
N THR A 214 -4.51 4.51 19.85
CA THR A 214 -5.85 3.96 20.14
C THR A 214 -5.73 2.89 21.21
N THR A 215 -6.79 2.68 21.99
CA THR A 215 -6.89 1.52 22.88
C THR A 215 -7.31 0.26 22.16
N GLY A 216 -7.78 0.37 20.90
CA GLY A 216 -8.16 -0.76 20.07
C GLY A 216 -9.38 -1.55 20.58
N ILE A 217 -9.46 -2.77 20.10
CA ILE A 217 -10.39 -3.85 20.48
C ILE A 217 -9.55 -5.10 20.70
N SER A 218 -10.09 -6.17 21.32
CA SER A 218 -9.43 -7.47 21.30
C SER A 218 -9.30 -7.99 19.85
N ALA A 219 -8.13 -8.42 19.45
CA ALA A 219 -7.90 -9.06 18.16
C ALA A 219 -8.62 -10.41 18.10
N PHE A 220 -8.65 -11.18 19.19
CA PHE A 220 -9.53 -12.35 19.31
C PHE A 220 -11.00 -11.90 19.46
N ASP A 221 -11.88 -12.45 18.62
CA ASP A 221 -13.29 -12.01 18.56
C ASP A 221 -13.97 -12.04 19.94
N GLU A 222 -14.53 -10.91 20.38
CA GLU A 222 -15.24 -10.79 21.65
C GLU A 222 -16.35 -11.83 21.83
N ARG A 223 -16.99 -12.27 20.75
CA ARG A 223 -18.02 -13.31 20.75
C ARG A 223 -17.46 -14.71 21.04
N LEU A 224 -16.17 -14.90 20.89
CA LEU A 224 -15.45 -16.13 21.19
C LEU A 224 -14.77 -16.07 22.56
N GLY A 225 -14.71 -14.91 23.20
CA GLY A 225 -14.19 -14.72 24.53
C GLY A 225 -13.08 -13.69 24.66
N GLY A 226 -12.77 -12.93 23.62
CA GLY A 226 -11.85 -11.82 23.68
C GLY A 226 -12.37 -10.70 24.58
N HIS A 227 -11.55 -10.19 25.48
CA HIS A 227 -11.96 -9.20 26.49
C HIS A 227 -10.93 -8.10 26.71
N GLU A 228 -9.66 -8.34 26.47
CA GLU A 228 -8.68 -7.28 26.52
C GLU A 228 -8.74 -6.42 25.25
N ALA A 229 -8.17 -5.23 25.33
CA ALA A 229 -8.14 -4.32 24.19
C ALA A 229 -6.70 -4.21 23.69
N ASP A 230 -6.47 -4.61 22.44
CA ASP A 230 -5.19 -4.54 21.77
C ASP A 230 -4.95 -3.12 21.29
N GLY A 231 -4.10 -2.43 22.04
CA GLY A 231 -3.78 -1.03 21.81
C GLY A 231 -2.75 -0.86 20.69
N TYR A 232 -2.82 0.30 20.02
CA TYR A 232 -1.85 0.64 18.99
C TYR A 232 -1.33 2.07 19.14
N SER A 233 -0.05 2.25 18.88
CA SER A 233 0.59 3.56 18.76
C SER A 233 1.56 3.61 17.59
N ASN A 234 1.57 4.75 16.87
CA ASN A 234 2.44 4.95 15.71
C ASN A 234 2.91 6.40 15.66
N GLN A 235 4.21 6.58 15.52
CA GLN A 235 4.86 7.87 15.35
C GLN A 235 5.66 7.86 14.07
N GLY A 236 5.39 8.82 13.20
CA GLY A 236 6.06 8.92 11.90
C GLY A 236 6.67 10.30 11.67
N VAL A 237 7.76 10.33 10.93
CA VAL A 237 8.34 11.55 10.39
C VAL A 237 8.79 11.31 8.96
N SER A 238 8.51 12.25 8.06
CA SER A 238 9.00 12.23 6.68
C SER A 238 9.65 13.56 6.32
N GLY A 239 10.58 13.50 5.37
CA GLY A 239 11.27 14.68 4.90
C GLY A 239 11.72 14.55 3.45
N ARG A 240 11.70 15.68 2.74
CA ARG A 240 12.16 15.80 1.36
C ARG A 240 12.95 17.08 1.18
N LEU A 241 14.03 16.98 0.42
CA LEU A 241 14.89 18.11 0.06
C LEU A 241 15.29 17.98 -1.41
N GLY A 242 14.98 18.98 -2.23
CA GLY A 242 15.39 19.10 -3.62
C GLY A 242 16.25 20.34 -3.82
N TYR A 243 17.30 20.23 -4.65
CA TYR A 243 18.13 21.37 -5.02
C TYR A 243 18.45 21.33 -6.52
N GLU A 244 18.12 22.41 -7.23
CA GLU A 244 18.41 22.59 -8.65
C GLU A 244 19.70 23.40 -8.83
N PHE A 245 20.79 22.73 -9.22
CA PHE A 245 22.06 23.39 -9.51
C PHE A 245 22.02 24.16 -10.83
N SER A 246 21.28 23.63 -11.79
CA SER A 246 20.99 24.22 -13.09
C SER A 246 19.68 23.62 -13.63
N PRO A 247 19.11 24.14 -14.74
CA PRO A 247 17.92 23.53 -15.35
C PRO A 247 18.09 22.05 -15.69
N ASP A 248 19.32 21.60 -15.92
CA ASP A 248 19.63 20.23 -16.34
C ASP A 248 20.17 19.35 -15.20
N VAL A 249 20.45 19.90 -14.01
CA VAL A 249 21.06 19.13 -12.91
C VAL A 249 20.36 19.43 -11.59
N SER A 250 19.83 18.38 -10.97
CA SER A 250 19.23 18.48 -9.64
C SER A 250 19.56 17.28 -8.75
N VAL A 251 19.47 17.48 -7.46
CA VAL A 251 19.59 16.43 -6.43
C VAL A 251 18.30 16.41 -5.64
N ASP A 252 17.83 15.21 -5.28
CA ASP A 252 16.72 15.04 -4.36
C ASP A 252 17.04 14.00 -3.27
N LEU A 253 16.72 14.35 -2.03
CA LEU A 253 16.87 13.52 -0.85
C LEU A 253 15.48 13.29 -0.24
N ARG A 254 15.21 12.07 0.21
CA ARG A 254 13.94 11.70 0.86
C ARG A 254 14.21 10.78 2.03
N GLY A 255 13.40 10.91 3.06
CA GLY A 255 13.46 10.04 4.21
C GLY A 255 12.09 9.85 4.82
N LEU A 256 11.86 8.66 5.36
CA LEU A 256 10.71 8.29 6.17
C LEU A 256 11.22 7.48 7.35
N PHE A 257 10.66 7.72 8.52
CA PHE A 257 10.86 6.90 9.71
C PHE A 257 9.53 6.71 10.40
N VAL A 258 9.24 5.46 10.78
CA VAL A 258 8.06 5.07 11.54
C VAL A 258 8.51 4.25 12.74
N SER A 259 7.86 4.47 13.89
CA SER A 259 8.00 3.64 15.08
C SER A 259 6.61 3.34 15.60
N ALA A 260 6.28 2.07 15.68
CA ALA A 260 4.97 1.58 16.09
C ALA A 260 5.08 0.54 17.21
N ARG A 261 4.01 0.42 17.98
CA ARG A 261 3.75 -0.66 18.92
C ARG A 261 2.30 -1.10 18.75
N SER A 262 2.10 -2.40 18.58
CA SER A 262 0.79 -3.06 18.57
C SER A 262 0.76 -4.11 19.67
N ASP A 263 -0.27 -4.07 20.49
CA ASP A 263 -0.63 -5.21 21.35
C ASP A 263 -1.47 -6.16 20.48
N PHE A 264 -1.37 -7.49 20.66
CA PHE A 264 -2.05 -8.47 19.82
C PHE A 264 -2.32 -9.78 20.57
N ASP A 265 -3.27 -10.54 20.07
CA ASP A 265 -3.63 -11.87 20.56
C ASP A 265 -2.87 -12.98 19.81
N GLY A 266 -2.54 -14.06 20.53
CA GLY A 266 -1.70 -15.14 20.02
C GLY A 266 -2.11 -16.54 20.47
N PHE A 267 -1.11 -17.43 20.51
CA PHE A 267 -1.24 -18.83 20.87
C PHE A 267 -0.58 -19.16 22.21
N SER A 268 -0.13 -18.13 22.95
CA SER A 268 0.49 -18.29 24.27
C SER A 268 -0.51 -18.63 25.39
N THR A 269 -1.75 -18.97 25.00
CA THR A 269 -2.79 -19.43 25.93
C THR A 269 -2.44 -20.80 26.54
N PRO A 270 -2.93 -21.12 27.76
CA PRO A 270 -2.69 -22.42 28.37
C PRO A 270 -3.18 -23.63 27.55
N SER A 271 -4.09 -23.40 26.59
CA SER A 271 -4.61 -24.45 25.69
C SER A 271 -3.74 -24.63 24.44
N GLY A 272 -2.83 -23.69 24.14
CA GLY A 272 -2.08 -23.62 22.87
C GLY A 272 -2.96 -23.29 21.65
N ASN A 273 -4.22 -22.85 21.87
CA ASN A 273 -5.11 -22.38 20.81
C ASN A 273 -5.05 -20.86 20.73
N PHE A 274 -5.41 -20.33 19.58
CA PHE A 274 -5.61 -18.88 19.42
C PHE A 274 -6.65 -18.37 20.42
N GLY A 275 -6.34 -17.28 21.10
CA GLY A 275 -7.22 -16.72 22.14
C GLY A 275 -6.66 -15.44 22.75
N ASP A 276 -7.44 -14.88 23.69
CA ASP A 276 -7.15 -13.64 24.42
C ASP A 276 -5.80 -13.76 25.18
N ASP A 277 -4.83 -12.91 24.83
CA ASP A 277 -3.43 -12.99 25.19
C ASP A 277 -2.85 -11.57 25.26
N SER A 278 -1.80 -11.34 26.04
CA SER A 278 -1.23 -9.99 26.20
C SER A 278 0.10 -9.78 25.48
N GLU A 279 0.31 -10.48 24.37
CA GLU A 279 1.50 -10.29 23.55
C GLU A 279 1.53 -8.89 22.92
N TYR A 280 2.73 -8.41 22.61
CA TYR A 280 2.88 -7.16 21.87
C TYR A 280 4.10 -7.16 20.96
N GLY A 281 3.99 -6.40 19.86
CA GLY A 281 5.07 -6.13 18.91
C GLY A 281 5.55 -4.69 18.93
N THR A 282 6.79 -4.49 18.56
CA THR A 282 7.33 -3.16 18.21
C THR A 282 7.95 -3.22 16.84
N THR A 283 7.62 -2.25 16.00
CA THR A 283 8.12 -2.13 14.63
C THR A 283 8.83 -0.78 14.45
N ARG A 284 9.98 -0.79 13.79
CA ARG A 284 10.65 0.42 13.31
C ARG A 284 10.96 0.26 11.83
N GLU A 285 10.49 1.20 11.06
CA GLU A 285 10.68 1.24 9.62
C GLU A 285 11.40 2.50 9.20
N ALA A 286 12.32 2.40 8.25
CA ALA A 286 12.97 3.57 7.69
C ALA A 286 13.22 3.43 6.19
N ILE A 287 13.08 4.57 5.49
CA ILE A 287 13.46 4.76 4.09
C ILE A 287 14.47 5.90 4.03
N ALA A 288 15.55 5.71 3.28
CA ALA A 288 16.47 6.77 2.88
C ALA A 288 16.69 6.69 1.36
N TYR A 289 16.61 7.83 0.69
CA TYR A 289 16.79 7.95 -0.75
C TYR A 289 17.67 9.16 -1.08
N ALA A 290 18.57 8.99 -2.04
CA ALA A 290 19.37 10.06 -2.63
C ALA A 290 19.40 9.90 -4.15
N GLY A 291 18.92 10.90 -4.89
CA GLY A 291 18.85 10.94 -6.34
C GLY A 291 19.62 12.10 -6.95
N LEU A 292 20.35 11.83 -8.03
CA LEU A 292 20.98 12.81 -8.91
C LEU A 292 20.30 12.71 -10.27
N ASN A 293 19.67 13.80 -10.71
CA ASN A 293 19.03 13.90 -12.02
C ASN A 293 19.86 14.83 -12.91
N PHE A 294 20.07 14.43 -14.18
CA PHE A 294 20.79 15.27 -15.15
C PHE A 294 20.34 15.02 -16.58
N GLY A 295 20.26 16.11 -17.37
CA GLY A 295 19.94 16.11 -18.80
C GLY A 295 21.19 16.00 -19.67
N LEU A 296 21.10 15.26 -20.77
CA LEU A 296 22.11 15.17 -21.84
C LEU A 296 21.42 15.27 -23.21
N LEU A 297 22.18 15.56 -24.27
CA LEU A 297 21.70 15.64 -25.64
C LEU A 297 20.58 16.69 -25.81
N ASP A 298 20.78 17.91 -25.30
CA ASP A 298 19.78 18.98 -25.28
C ASP A 298 18.46 18.53 -24.63
N ASP A 299 18.56 17.92 -23.45
CA ASP A 299 17.47 17.38 -22.62
C ASP A 299 16.66 16.23 -23.26
N ARG A 300 17.15 15.67 -24.38
CA ARG A 300 16.56 14.48 -25.00
C ARG A 300 16.83 13.20 -24.23
N LEU A 301 17.89 13.15 -23.44
CA LEU A 301 18.21 12.05 -22.54
C LEU A 301 18.25 12.54 -21.11
N LYS A 302 17.19 12.21 -20.37
CA LYS A 302 17.09 12.47 -18.92
C LYS A 302 17.61 11.27 -18.16
N ASN A 303 18.52 11.51 -17.25
CA ASN A 303 19.20 10.48 -16.49
C ASN A 303 18.90 10.65 -15.01
N ARG A 304 18.79 9.54 -14.30
CA ARG A 304 18.71 9.49 -12.83
C ARG A 304 19.67 8.42 -12.32
N LEU A 305 20.51 8.81 -11.37
CA LEU A 305 21.25 7.90 -10.51
C LEU A 305 20.64 7.96 -9.12
N ALA A 306 20.34 6.84 -8.50
CA ALA A 306 19.73 6.81 -7.19
C ALA A 306 20.37 5.76 -6.28
N LEU A 307 20.47 6.10 -5.00
CA LEU A 307 20.79 5.21 -3.90
C LEU A 307 19.59 5.14 -2.98
N GLN A 308 19.20 3.93 -2.59
CA GLN A 308 18.05 3.67 -1.76
C GLN A 308 18.44 2.71 -0.63
N TYR A 309 17.89 2.94 0.55
CA TYR A 309 18.05 2.06 1.70
C TYR A 309 16.72 1.98 2.43
N THR A 310 16.27 0.75 2.74
CA THR A 310 15.11 0.51 3.58
C THR A 310 15.46 -0.48 4.67
N THR A 311 14.84 -0.33 5.82
CA THR A 311 14.98 -1.29 6.92
C THR A 311 13.67 -1.41 7.68
N THR A 312 13.37 -2.64 8.09
CA THR A 312 12.31 -2.97 9.04
C THR A 312 12.92 -3.76 10.19
N ASP A 313 12.69 -3.31 11.43
CA ASP A 313 13.16 -3.91 12.68
C ASP A 313 11.91 -4.25 13.51
N ARG A 314 11.67 -5.54 13.76
CA ARG A 314 10.48 -6.05 14.46
C ARG A 314 10.86 -6.93 15.62
N ASP A 315 10.26 -6.64 16.76
CA ASP A 315 10.40 -7.40 18.00
C ASP A 315 9.03 -7.79 18.53
N ASN A 316 8.80 -9.08 18.85
CA ASN A 316 7.61 -9.53 19.56
C ASN A 316 7.96 -9.98 20.97
N TYR A 317 7.05 -9.76 21.89
CA TYR A 317 7.24 -10.04 23.32
C TYR A 317 6.01 -10.72 23.92
N ASP A 318 6.26 -11.70 24.77
CA ASP A 318 5.27 -12.28 25.66
C ASP A 318 5.51 -11.78 27.10
N PRO A 319 4.63 -10.94 27.65
CA PRO A 319 4.73 -10.40 29.00
C PRO A 319 4.19 -11.35 30.07
N THR A 320 3.56 -12.47 29.73
CA THR A 320 3.06 -13.46 30.71
C THR A 320 4.21 -14.16 31.42
N ASP A 321 5.39 -14.17 30.80
CA ASP A 321 6.64 -14.65 31.38
C ASP A 321 7.29 -13.60 32.31
N ALA A 322 7.94 -14.07 33.34
CA ALA A 322 8.74 -13.22 34.24
C ALA A 322 10.20 -13.71 34.32
N PRO A 323 11.17 -13.04 33.67
CA PRO A 323 11.06 -11.75 32.95
C PRO A 323 10.35 -11.89 31.60
N VAL A 324 9.79 -10.77 31.09
CA VAL A 324 9.18 -10.67 29.75
C VAL A 324 10.07 -11.30 28.69
N THR A 325 9.56 -12.27 27.96
CA THR A 325 10.32 -13.02 26.95
C THR A 325 10.14 -12.37 25.58
N LYS A 326 11.25 -12.16 24.85
CA LYS A 326 11.21 -11.81 23.44
C LYS A 326 10.96 -13.08 22.64
N THR A 327 9.83 -13.14 21.94
CA THR A 327 9.41 -14.32 21.16
C THR A 327 9.90 -14.27 19.72
N PHE A 328 10.10 -13.07 19.17
CA PHE A 328 10.67 -12.86 17.84
C PHE A 328 11.58 -11.61 17.83
N ASP A 329 12.65 -11.68 17.06
CA ASP A 329 13.58 -10.58 16.77
C ASP A 329 13.95 -10.67 15.29
N GLY A 330 13.59 -9.66 14.49
CA GLY A 330 13.81 -9.68 13.06
C GLY A 330 14.20 -8.34 12.50
N VAL A 331 15.31 -8.30 11.76
CA VAL A 331 15.75 -7.13 11.00
C VAL A 331 15.87 -7.50 9.53
N GLY A 332 15.10 -6.80 8.69
CA GLY A 332 15.19 -6.84 7.24
C GLY A 332 15.78 -5.56 6.68
N THR A 333 16.68 -5.65 5.70
CA THR A 333 17.23 -4.46 5.02
C THR A 333 17.33 -4.66 3.52
N ASN A 334 17.07 -3.58 2.74
CA ASN A 334 17.37 -3.52 1.32
C ASN A 334 18.26 -2.31 1.03
N ALA A 335 19.36 -2.53 0.32
CA ALA A 335 20.22 -1.49 -0.22
C ALA A 335 20.22 -1.58 -1.74
N ARG A 336 19.89 -0.49 -2.44
CA ARG A 336 19.74 -0.48 -3.90
C ARG A 336 20.48 0.70 -4.53
N ALA A 337 21.22 0.42 -5.59
CA ALA A 337 21.77 1.40 -6.50
C ALA A 337 21.08 1.27 -7.87
N GLU A 338 20.59 2.37 -8.41
CA GLU A 338 19.81 2.39 -9.66
C GLU A 338 20.33 3.45 -10.62
N TYR A 339 20.39 3.10 -11.90
CA TYR A 339 20.47 4.03 -13.00
C TYR A 339 19.23 3.91 -13.86
N GLN A 340 18.61 5.04 -14.23
CA GLN A 340 17.51 5.12 -15.19
C GLN A 340 17.78 6.19 -16.23
N GLY A 341 17.64 5.84 -17.51
CA GLY A 341 17.65 6.74 -18.65
C GLY A 341 16.27 6.83 -19.30
N LEU A 342 15.84 8.05 -19.61
CA LEU A 342 14.66 8.35 -20.41
C LEU A 342 15.10 9.08 -21.68
N LEU A 343 14.96 8.42 -22.83
CA LEU A 343 15.37 8.95 -24.14
C LEU A 343 14.15 9.37 -24.97
N ALA A 344 14.03 10.64 -25.28
CA ALA A 344 13.11 11.14 -26.29
C ALA A 344 13.65 10.83 -27.69
N ILE A 345 13.09 9.81 -28.34
CA ILE A 345 13.56 9.32 -29.66
C ILE A 345 13.03 10.21 -30.79
N ALA A 346 11.70 10.41 -30.80
CA ALA A 346 10.98 11.25 -31.76
C ALA A 346 9.67 11.76 -31.09
N PRO A 347 8.95 12.72 -31.68
CA PRO A 347 7.62 13.12 -31.17
C PRO A 347 6.71 11.88 -30.99
N GLY A 348 6.22 11.66 -29.77
CA GLY A 348 5.40 10.51 -29.40
C GLY A 348 6.16 9.19 -29.21
N TRP A 349 7.50 9.18 -29.32
CA TRP A 349 8.34 7.98 -29.14
C TRP A 349 9.38 8.22 -28.05
N GLN A 350 9.37 7.38 -27.02
CA GLN A 350 10.38 7.44 -25.94
C GLN A 350 10.82 6.05 -25.51
N GLY A 351 12.08 5.96 -25.11
CA GLY A 351 12.67 4.77 -24.51
C GLY A 351 12.97 4.99 -23.04
N VAL A 352 12.66 4.01 -22.21
CA VAL A 352 13.08 3.94 -20.81
C VAL A 352 14.00 2.74 -20.66
N PHE A 353 15.13 2.90 -20.01
CA PHE A 353 16.07 1.82 -19.76
C PHE A 353 16.79 2.05 -18.43
N GLY A 354 17.28 0.97 -17.83
CA GLY A 354 17.97 1.09 -16.56
C GLY A 354 18.72 -0.16 -16.18
N ALA A 355 19.56 0.01 -15.16
CA ALA A 355 20.29 -1.05 -14.47
C ALA A 355 20.16 -0.84 -12.96
N GLU A 356 20.08 -1.94 -12.22
CA GLU A 356 19.86 -1.93 -10.78
C GLU A 356 20.75 -2.99 -10.14
N HIS A 357 21.29 -2.65 -8.97
CA HIS A 357 21.92 -3.60 -8.05
C HIS A 357 21.19 -3.50 -6.71
N GLU A 358 20.65 -4.60 -6.23
CA GLU A 358 19.96 -4.68 -4.94
C GLU A 358 20.60 -5.74 -4.07
N GLN A 359 20.80 -5.42 -2.80
CA GLN A 359 21.20 -6.38 -1.77
C GLN A 359 20.15 -6.37 -0.65
N SER A 360 19.50 -7.51 -0.45
CA SER A 360 18.57 -7.76 0.65
C SER A 360 19.27 -8.59 1.72
N THR A 361 19.04 -8.26 3.00
CA THR A 361 19.65 -8.95 4.14
C THR A 361 18.61 -9.20 5.21
N ILE A 362 18.73 -10.33 5.90
CA ILE A 362 17.98 -10.62 7.12
C ILE A 362 18.90 -10.97 8.28
N ALA A 363 18.44 -10.62 9.48
CA ALA A 363 18.89 -11.18 10.73
C ALA A 363 17.65 -11.49 11.55
N VAL A 364 17.34 -12.77 11.76
CA VAL A 364 16.13 -13.20 12.46
C VAL A 364 16.46 -14.22 13.52
N SER A 365 15.74 -14.18 14.64
CA SER A 365 15.77 -15.23 15.67
C SER A 365 14.39 -15.38 16.30
N THR A 366 14.06 -16.63 16.63
CA THR A 366 12.90 -17.01 17.41
C THR A 366 13.42 -17.60 18.71
N PRO A 367 13.62 -16.79 19.78
CA PRO A 367 14.16 -17.27 21.05
C PRO A 367 13.30 -18.39 21.63
N ALA A 368 13.94 -19.37 22.29
CA ALA A 368 13.25 -20.51 22.86
C ALA A 368 12.21 -20.05 23.88
N PHE A 369 10.99 -20.48 23.69
CA PHE A 369 9.97 -20.39 24.71
C PHE A 369 10.33 -21.35 25.86
N ASN A 370 10.74 -20.81 27.00
CA ASN A 370 11.08 -21.58 28.19
C ASN A 370 9.89 -21.68 29.14
N ASP A 371 8.72 -22.05 28.66
CA ASP A 371 7.61 -22.37 29.58
C ASP A 371 7.85 -23.80 30.15
N PRO A 372 8.13 -23.94 31.46
CA PRO A 372 8.23 -25.24 32.09
C PRO A 372 6.92 -26.04 32.11
N ALA A 373 5.79 -25.36 31.85
CA ALA A 373 4.45 -25.95 31.82
C ALA A 373 4.00 -26.34 30.42
N SER A 374 4.68 -25.86 29.37
CA SER A 374 4.39 -26.26 28.00
C SER A 374 5.17 -27.53 27.64
N PRO A 375 4.53 -28.69 27.49
CA PRO A 375 5.23 -29.88 27.06
C PRO A 375 5.60 -29.75 25.59
N ALA A 376 6.87 -29.42 25.30
CA ALA A 376 7.59 -29.75 24.05
C ALA A 376 6.83 -29.55 22.71
N PHE A 377 5.87 -28.65 22.63
CA PHE A 377 5.18 -28.33 21.37
C PHE A 377 6.00 -27.35 20.48
N PHE A 378 6.91 -26.61 21.12
CA PHE A 378 7.90 -25.82 20.41
C PHE A 378 9.30 -26.37 20.70
N PRO A 379 10.06 -26.78 19.67
CA PRO A 379 11.45 -27.16 19.87
C PRO A 379 12.23 -25.99 20.46
N PRO A 380 13.36 -26.25 21.16
CA PRO A 380 14.21 -25.16 21.64
C PRO A 380 14.51 -24.22 20.49
N GLY A 381 14.40 -22.92 20.72
CA GLY A 381 14.41 -21.88 19.70
C GLY A 381 15.46 -22.07 18.64
N SER A 382 15.12 -21.71 17.43
CA SER A 382 16.04 -21.81 16.31
C SER A 382 17.27 -20.93 16.54
N PRO A 383 18.47 -21.36 16.11
CA PRO A 383 19.63 -20.49 16.16
C PRO A 383 19.36 -19.24 15.32
N PRO A 384 19.92 -18.06 15.70
CA PRO A 384 19.81 -16.86 14.89
C PRO A 384 20.28 -17.10 13.45
N VAL A 385 19.48 -16.65 12.50
CA VAL A 385 19.75 -16.74 11.06
C VAL A 385 20.17 -15.36 10.56
N SER A 386 21.29 -15.32 9.84
CA SER A 386 21.70 -14.13 9.08
C SER A 386 22.01 -14.57 7.65
N ALA A 387 21.33 -13.96 6.70
CA ALA A 387 21.45 -14.28 5.30
C ALA A 387 21.34 -13.03 4.41
N HIS A 388 21.87 -13.10 3.21
CA HIS A 388 21.73 -12.05 2.21
C HIS A 388 21.59 -12.63 0.81
N VAL A 389 20.94 -11.88 -0.06
CA VAL A 389 20.79 -12.16 -1.49
C VAL A 389 21.09 -10.87 -2.26
N SER A 390 21.86 -10.97 -3.34
CA SER A 390 22.06 -9.87 -4.28
C SER A 390 21.39 -10.17 -5.62
N THR A 391 20.86 -9.12 -6.24
CA THR A 391 20.21 -9.17 -7.56
C THR A 391 20.75 -8.05 -8.44
N ASP A 392 21.28 -8.41 -9.59
CA ASP A 392 21.67 -7.50 -10.67
C ASP A 392 20.61 -7.52 -11.76
N SER A 393 20.16 -6.35 -12.18
CA SER A 393 19.05 -6.25 -13.14
C SER A 393 19.33 -5.25 -14.24
N GLY A 394 18.78 -5.55 -15.43
CA GLY A 394 18.74 -4.62 -16.55
C GLY A 394 17.39 -4.66 -17.25
N TYR A 395 16.84 -3.50 -17.58
CA TYR A 395 15.56 -3.41 -18.25
C TYR A 395 15.56 -2.36 -19.37
N GLY A 396 14.64 -2.56 -20.32
CA GLY A 396 14.36 -1.60 -21.38
C GLY A 396 12.90 -1.66 -21.81
N GLN A 397 12.32 -0.50 -22.08
CA GLN A 397 10.95 -0.32 -22.53
C GLN A 397 10.89 0.73 -23.62
N LEU A 398 10.11 0.48 -24.65
CA LEU A 398 9.76 1.43 -25.70
C LEU A 398 8.29 1.81 -25.59
N GLN A 399 8.01 3.10 -25.65
CA GLN A 399 6.66 3.68 -25.68
C GLN A 399 6.52 4.46 -26.97
N ALA A 400 5.42 4.26 -27.71
CA ALA A 400 5.23 4.85 -29.03
C ALA A 400 3.77 5.21 -29.28
N GLU A 401 3.49 6.46 -29.64
CA GLU A 401 2.24 6.84 -30.29
C GLU A 401 2.36 6.55 -31.79
N VAL A 402 1.95 5.33 -32.20
CA VAL A 402 2.15 4.84 -33.57
C VAL A 402 1.20 5.45 -34.60
N ILE A 403 -0.01 5.81 -34.16
CA ILE A 403 -0.96 6.68 -34.85
C ILE A 403 -1.63 7.55 -33.79
N LYS A 404 -2.23 8.64 -34.20
CA LYS A 404 -2.89 9.59 -33.27
C LYS A 404 -3.82 8.86 -32.31
N GLY A 405 -3.53 8.99 -31.02
CA GLY A 405 -4.28 8.42 -29.91
C GLY A 405 -3.98 6.95 -29.61
N LEU A 406 -3.25 6.20 -30.44
CA LEU A 406 -2.87 4.81 -30.18
C LEU A 406 -1.43 4.77 -29.63
N ASN A 407 -1.33 4.50 -28.33
CA ASN A 407 -0.07 4.34 -27.61
C ASN A 407 0.22 2.84 -27.40
N LEU A 408 1.37 2.40 -27.82
CA LEU A 408 1.87 1.05 -27.59
C LEU A 408 3.08 1.10 -26.67
N THR A 409 3.16 0.16 -25.76
CA THR A 409 4.31 -0.02 -24.86
C THR A 409 4.78 -1.46 -24.93
N GLY A 410 6.10 -1.69 -24.99
CA GLY A 410 6.69 -3.02 -24.91
C GLY A 410 8.00 -2.96 -24.15
N GLY A 411 8.26 -3.94 -23.28
CA GLY A 411 9.45 -3.95 -22.43
C GLY A 411 9.94 -5.36 -22.12
N LEU A 412 11.23 -5.44 -21.77
CA LEU A 412 11.92 -6.64 -21.31
C LEU A 412 12.79 -6.29 -20.10
N ARG A 413 12.94 -7.24 -19.19
CA ARG A 413 13.84 -7.18 -18.04
C ARG A 413 14.57 -8.52 -17.87
N TYR A 414 15.81 -8.44 -17.46
CA TYR A 414 16.62 -9.57 -17.00
C TYR A 414 17.07 -9.30 -15.56
N ASP A 415 16.84 -10.25 -14.68
CA ASP A 415 17.31 -10.26 -13.30
C ASP A 415 18.26 -11.45 -13.13
N ASP A 416 19.41 -11.24 -12.50
CA ASP A 416 20.37 -12.27 -12.13
C ASP A 416 20.56 -12.25 -10.60
N THR A 417 20.12 -13.30 -9.96
CA THR A 417 20.05 -13.38 -8.49
C THR A 417 20.99 -14.44 -7.97
N SER A 418 21.73 -14.11 -6.92
CA SER A 418 22.71 -15.01 -6.31
C SER A 418 22.11 -16.32 -5.73
N SER A 419 20.78 -16.36 -5.51
CA SER A 419 20.10 -17.54 -4.93
C SER A 419 19.54 -18.51 -5.96
N TYR A 420 19.01 -18.04 -7.11
CA TYR A 420 18.33 -18.89 -8.11
C TYR A 420 18.75 -18.62 -9.57
N GLY A 421 19.68 -17.67 -9.80
CA GLY A 421 20.21 -17.36 -11.13
C GLY A 421 19.31 -16.44 -11.96
N GLY A 422 19.44 -16.51 -13.30
CA GLY A 422 18.82 -15.59 -14.23
C GLY A 422 17.34 -15.81 -14.49
N HIS A 423 16.57 -14.71 -14.57
CA HIS A 423 15.16 -14.70 -14.94
C HIS A 423 14.84 -13.57 -15.93
N VAL A 424 14.03 -13.86 -16.96
CA VAL A 424 13.57 -12.87 -17.95
C VAL A 424 12.09 -12.64 -17.83
N THR A 425 11.66 -11.39 -17.83
CA THR A 425 10.24 -11.00 -17.89
C THR A 425 9.99 -10.03 -19.02
N GLY A 426 8.78 -10.12 -19.61
CA GLY A 426 8.34 -9.24 -20.69
C GLY A 426 6.94 -8.70 -20.42
N GLN A 427 6.66 -7.53 -21.01
CA GLN A 427 5.33 -6.93 -21.00
C GLN A 427 5.03 -6.22 -22.32
N ALA A 428 3.74 -6.12 -22.64
CA ALA A 428 3.22 -5.31 -23.72
C ALA A 428 1.88 -4.70 -23.33
N SER A 429 1.62 -3.46 -23.75
CA SER A 429 0.32 -2.84 -23.53
C SER A 429 -0.05 -1.89 -24.65
N ALA A 430 -1.36 -1.61 -24.76
CA ALA A 430 -1.93 -0.69 -25.73
C ALA A 430 -3.00 0.17 -25.05
N ALA A 431 -2.99 1.46 -25.35
CA ALA A 431 -4.08 2.39 -25.02
C ALA A 431 -4.50 3.12 -26.28
N TRP A 432 -5.78 3.06 -26.62
CA TRP A 432 -6.32 3.74 -27.79
C TRP A 432 -7.40 4.74 -27.40
N SER A 433 -7.01 6.02 -27.45
CA SER A 433 -7.88 7.15 -27.17
C SER A 433 -8.64 7.55 -28.45
N LEU A 434 -9.94 7.35 -28.44
CA LEU A 434 -10.86 7.62 -29.55
C LEU A 434 -11.80 8.79 -29.20
N ASN A 435 -12.45 9.35 -30.21
CA ASN A 435 -13.48 10.41 -30.05
C ASN A 435 -12.99 11.57 -29.17
N GLY A 436 -11.73 12.00 -29.32
CA GLY A 436 -11.17 13.11 -28.53
C GLY A 436 -10.87 12.74 -27.06
N GLY A 437 -10.83 11.46 -26.75
CA GLY A 437 -10.58 10.97 -25.38
C GLY A 437 -11.85 10.53 -24.65
N ASP A 438 -13.01 10.60 -25.29
CA ASP A 438 -14.26 10.13 -24.68
C ASP A 438 -14.35 8.61 -24.59
N THR A 439 -13.65 7.90 -25.48
CA THR A 439 -13.55 6.43 -25.46
C THR A 439 -12.09 6.03 -25.39
N VAL A 440 -11.70 5.25 -24.37
CA VAL A 440 -10.35 4.70 -24.25
C VAL A 440 -10.45 3.18 -24.19
N LEU A 441 -9.83 2.52 -25.18
CA LEU A 441 -9.65 1.07 -25.16
C LEU A 441 -8.26 0.74 -24.60
N ARG A 442 -8.19 -0.22 -23.70
CA ARG A 442 -6.95 -0.64 -23.05
C ARG A 442 -6.76 -2.15 -23.18
N ALA A 443 -5.53 -2.56 -23.32
CA ALA A 443 -5.15 -3.96 -23.16
C ALA A 443 -3.72 -4.04 -22.63
N SER A 444 -3.47 -5.00 -21.75
CA SER A 444 -2.13 -5.30 -21.26
C SER A 444 -1.89 -6.80 -21.18
N TRP A 445 -0.65 -7.19 -21.36
CA TRP A 445 -0.11 -8.52 -21.12
C TRP A 445 1.24 -8.38 -20.43
N GLY A 446 1.49 -9.22 -19.42
CA GLY A 446 2.75 -9.19 -18.71
C GLY A 446 3.07 -10.51 -18.02
N GLN A 447 4.35 -10.70 -17.78
CA GLN A 447 4.90 -11.73 -16.92
C GLN A 447 5.28 -11.13 -15.59
N GLY A 448 5.07 -11.88 -14.52
CA GLY A 448 5.47 -11.53 -13.17
C GLY A 448 6.23 -12.67 -12.54
N PHE A 449 7.08 -12.37 -11.60
CA PHE A 449 7.71 -13.36 -10.74
C PHE A 449 7.84 -12.84 -9.31
N LYS A 450 7.94 -13.77 -8.35
CA LYS A 450 8.33 -13.50 -6.97
C LYS A 450 9.51 -14.40 -6.63
N ALA A 451 10.63 -13.81 -6.25
CA ALA A 451 11.74 -14.52 -5.65
C ALA A 451 11.31 -15.10 -4.30
N PRO A 452 11.76 -16.29 -3.90
CA PRO A 452 11.60 -16.75 -2.53
C PRO A 452 12.17 -15.70 -1.56
N SER A 453 11.46 -15.42 -0.46
CA SER A 453 11.96 -14.51 0.57
C SER A 453 13.20 -15.10 1.25
N LEU A 454 13.99 -14.27 1.90
CA LEU A 454 15.13 -14.75 2.67
C LEU A 454 14.68 -15.62 3.86
N TYR A 455 13.51 -15.33 4.43
CA TYR A 455 12.91 -16.14 5.47
C TYR A 455 12.46 -17.52 4.93
N GLU A 456 11.80 -17.57 3.76
CA GLU A 456 11.42 -18.82 3.08
C GLU A 456 12.63 -19.69 2.71
N LEU A 457 13.79 -19.08 2.46
CA LEU A 457 15.01 -19.82 2.10
C LEU A 457 15.80 -20.31 3.31
N TYR A 458 15.93 -19.50 4.36
CA TYR A 458 16.97 -19.68 5.38
C TYR A 458 16.48 -19.76 6.82
N SER A 459 15.19 -19.50 7.12
CA SER A 459 14.63 -19.71 8.46
C SER A 459 14.63 -21.19 8.85
N GLU A 460 14.24 -21.49 10.07
CA GLU A 460 14.03 -22.86 10.58
C GLU A 460 13.03 -23.67 9.75
N PHE A 461 12.10 -22.99 9.08
CA PHE A 461 11.12 -23.55 8.14
C PHE A 461 11.62 -23.53 6.69
N GLY A 462 12.81 -22.99 6.46
CA GLY A 462 13.32 -22.62 5.14
C GLY A 462 13.69 -23.81 4.26
N SER A 463 13.72 -23.54 2.96
CA SER A 463 14.18 -24.48 1.94
C SER A 463 14.97 -23.76 0.85
N THR A 464 16.27 -24.04 0.77
CA THR A 464 17.17 -23.44 -0.23
C THR A 464 16.94 -23.96 -1.66
N ASN A 465 16.03 -24.93 -1.85
CA ASN A 465 15.67 -25.47 -3.17
C ASN A 465 14.42 -24.79 -3.76
N LEU A 466 13.86 -23.77 -3.10
CA LEU A 466 12.72 -23.04 -3.61
C LEU A 466 13.05 -22.35 -4.93
N ARG A 467 12.07 -22.36 -5.83
CA ARG A 467 12.12 -21.68 -7.14
C ARG A 467 11.23 -20.45 -7.09
N PRO A 468 11.53 -19.43 -7.88
CA PRO A 468 10.63 -18.28 -8.02
C PRO A 468 9.22 -18.69 -8.45
N GLU A 469 8.22 -18.05 -7.87
CA GLU A 469 6.87 -18.07 -8.39
C GLU A 469 6.83 -17.35 -9.74
N GLN A 470 6.02 -17.81 -10.66
CA GLN A 470 5.90 -17.25 -12.00
C GLN A 470 4.45 -17.04 -12.38
N ALA A 471 4.15 -15.88 -12.90
CA ALA A 471 2.82 -15.56 -13.36
C ALA A 471 2.83 -15.03 -14.78
N THR A 472 1.74 -15.31 -15.49
CA THR A 472 1.41 -14.67 -16.76
C THR A 472 -0.02 -14.17 -16.68
N GLY A 473 -0.22 -12.89 -16.97
CA GLY A 473 -1.52 -12.27 -16.91
C GLY A 473 -1.79 -11.33 -18.08
N TRP A 474 -3.06 -11.08 -18.32
CA TRP A 474 -3.51 -10.08 -19.27
C TRP A 474 -4.82 -9.45 -18.78
N ASP A 475 -5.07 -8.24 -19.22
CA ASP A 475 -6.35 -7.58 -19.09
C ASP A 475 -6.73 -6.82 -20.34
N ALA A 476 -8.04 -6.58 -20.50
CA ALA A 476 -8.59 -5.73 -21.55
C ALA A 476 -9.82 -4.98 -21.01
N GLY A 477 -9.91 -3.71 -21.35
CA GLY A 477 -10.97 -2.86 -20.84
C GLY A 477 -11.35 -1.71 -21.75
N ILE A 478 -12.46 -1.11 -21.41
CA ILE A 478 -13.01 0.08 -22.04
C ILE A 478 -13.34 1.12 -20.96
N GLU A 479 -12.99 2.36 -21.24
CA GLU A 479 -13.42 3.54 -20.49
C GLU A 479 -14.25 4.42 -21.42
N GLN A 480 -15.39 4.89 -20.96
CA GLN A 480 -16.30 5.70 -21.75
C GLN A 480 -16.79 6.88 -20.94
N HIS A 481 -16.60 8.09 -21.48
CA HIS A 481 -17.10 9.34 -20.94
C HIS A 481 -18.31 9.82 -21.77
N PHE A 482 -19.31 10.35 -21.08
CA PHE A 482 -20.50 10.93 -21.71
C PHE A 482 -20.79 12.33 -21.12
N TRP A 483 -21.38 13.20 -21.94
CA TRP A 483 -21.91 14.51 -21.55
C TRP A 483 -20.89 15.36 -20.80
N ASP A 484 -19.76 15.63 -21.43
CA ASP A 484 -18.66 16.41 -20.85
C ASP A 484 -18.19 15.83 -19.50
N ARG A 485 -17.99 14.51 -19.43
CA ARG A 485 -17.57 13.76 -18.25
C ARG A 485 -18.53 13.82 -17.05
N ARG A 486 -19.83 14.05 -17.30
CA ARG A 486 -20.82 13.88 -16.25
C ARG A 486 -21.10 12.42 -15.92
N ILE A 487 -20.83 11.54 -16.85
CA ILE A 487 -20.86 10.08 -16.63
C ILE A 487 -19.53 9.51 -17.11
N ASP A 488 -18.86 8.84 -16.23
CA ASP A 488 -17.65 8.07 -16.48
C ASP A 488 -17.96 6.60 -16.19
N LEU A 489 -17.70 5.70 -17.12
CA LEU A 489 -17.88 4.26 -16.96
C LEU A 489 -16.62 3.53 -17.40
N GLN A 490 -16.24 2.50 -16.64
CA GLN A 490 -15.12 1.65 -16.97
C GLN A 490 -15.49 0.18 -16.74
N ALA A 491 -15.07 -0.68 -17.66
CA ALA A 491 -15.18 -2.13 -17.54
C ALA A 491 -13.86 -2.77 -17.95
N THR A 492 -13.36 -3.71 -17.16
CA THR A 492 -12.12 -4.44 -17.41
C THR A 492 -12.33 -5.92 -17.12
N TYR A 493 -11.92 -6.78 -18.03
CA TYR A 493 -11.76 -8.22 -17.78
C TYR A 493 -10.28 -8.52 -17.55
N PHE A 494 -9.95 -9.39 -16.60
CA PHE A 494 -8.58 -9.82 -16.31
C PHE A 494 -8.49 -11.34 -16.16
N SER A 495 -7.29 -11.88 -16.44
CA SER A 495 -6.95 -13.29 -16.19
C SER A 495 -5.46 -13.42 -15.89
N ARG A 496 -5.11 -14.21 -14.86
CA ARG A 496 -3.75 -14.53 -14.46
C ARG A 496 -3.63 -15.99 -14.08
N ASP A 497 -2.62 -16.67 -14.60
CA ASP A 497 -2.13 -17.97 -14.15
C ASP A 497 -0.82 -17.80 -13.38
N THR A 498 -0.72 -18.41 -12.19
CA THR A 498 0.50 -18.43 -11.36
C THR A 498 0.93 -19.86 -11.13
N ASN A 499 2.23 -20.14 -11.22
CA ASN A 499 2.85 -21.46 -11.03
C ASN A 499 3.96 -21.37 -10.00
N ASN A 500 4.32 -22.51 -9.40
CA ASN A 500 5.35 -22.66 -8.37
C ASN A 500 5.07 -21.79 -7.12
N LEU A 501 3.80 -21.62 -6.75
CA LEU A 501 3.45 -20.92 -5.53
C LEU A 501 4.23 -21.52 -4.35
N ILE A 502 4.80 -20.64 -3.53
CA ILE A 502 5.47 -21.00 -2.30
C ILE A 502 4.43 -20.98 -1.19
N VAL A 503 4.29 -22.10 -0.51
CA VAL A 503 3.32 -22.24 0.59
C VAL A 503 3.99 -22.91 1.78
N PHE A 504 3.51 -22.63 2.97
CA PHE A 504 3.87 -23.38 4.17
C PHE A 504 3.11 -24.70 4.17
N VAL A 505 3.84 -25.80 4.36
CA VAL A 505 3.31 -27.15 4.42
C VAL A 505 3.44 -27.67 5.84
N ASP A 506 2.30 -27.80 6.52
CA ASP A 506 2.25 -28.41 7.84
C ASP A 506 2.76 -29.85 7.80
N CYS A 507 3.64 -30.20 8.70
CA CYS A 507 4.25 -31.53 8.76
C CYS A 507 4.62 -31.88 10.18
N PHE A 508 4.05 -32.99 10.67
CA PHE A 508 4.28 -33.53 12.02
C PHE A 508 4.90 -34.94 12.01
N ASP A 509 5.54 -35.35 10.90
CA ASP A 509 6.23 -36.65 10.81
C ASP A 509 7.61 -36.59 11.47
N PRO A 510 7.82 -37.22 12.65
CA PRO A 510 9.10 -37.18 13.34
C PRO A 510 10.24 -37.92 12.59
N ALA A 511 9.92 -38.70 11.58
CA ALA A 511 10.93 -39.38 10.75
C ALA A 511 11.46 -38.50 9.62
N ASN A 512 10.77 -37.38 9.33
CA ASN A 512 11.17 -36.40 8.32
C ASN A 512 11.88 -35.20 8.97
N PRO A 513 13.18 -34.98 8.75
CA PRO A 513 13.91 -33.86 9.35
C PRO A 513 13.34 -32.48 9.00
N ARG A 514 12.64 -32.33 7.87
CA ARG A 514 12.00 -31.09 7.46
C ARG A 514 10.77 -30.74 8.31
N CYS A 515 10.24 -31.68 9.06
CA CYS A 515 9.09 -31.53 9.94
C CYS A 515 9.47 -31.22 11.39
N ALA A 516 10.76 -30.96 11.65
CA ALA A 516 11.28 -30.75 13.01
C ALA A 516 10.64 -29.56 13.72
N PHE A 517 10.17 -28.54 12.97
CA PHE A 517 9.53 -27.33 13.45
C PHE A 517 8.04 -27.25 13.09
N GLY A 518 7.38 -28.38 12.83
CA GLY A 518 5.95 -28.43 12.53
C GLY A 518 5.59 -28.18 11.06
N GLY A 519 6.56 -27.82 10.21
CA GLY A 519 6.33 -27.59 8.79
C GLY A 519 7.52 -27.00 8.06
N PHE A 520 7.34 -26.69 6.77
CA PHE A 520 8.38 -26.12 5.93
C PHE A 520 7.79 -25.44 4.68
N PHE A 521 8.54 -24.52 4.07
CA PHE A 521 8.16 -23.91 2.79
C PHE A 521 8.47 -24.81 1.60
N ALA A 522 7.55 -24.88 0.64
CA ALA A 522 7.70 -25.66 -0.59
C ALA A 522 7.00 -25.01 -1.79
N ASN A 523 7.54 -25.23 -3.00
CA ASN A 523 6.82 -24.92 -4.24
C ASN A 523 5.89 -26.10 -4.57
N VAL A 524 4.60 -25.95 -4.36
CA VAL A 524 3.66 -27.07 -4.57
C VAL A 524 2.52 -26.71 -5.51
N ASP A 525 2.24 -25.43 -5.74
CA ASP A 525 0.92 -25.01 -6.17
C ASP A 525 0.86 -24.23 -7.48
N ARG A 526 -0.34 -24.25 -8.07
CA ARG A 526 -0.77 -23.44 -9.19
C ARG A 526 -2.06 -22.75 -8.82
N ALA A 527 -2.21 -21.50 -9.26
CA ALA A 527 -3.44 -20.77 -9.07
C ALA A 527 -3.88 -20.09 -10.37
N ARG A 528 -5.17 -19.93 -10.53
CA ARG A 528 -5.75 -19.06 -11.55
C ARG A 528 -6.65 -18.04 -10.90
N ALA A 529 -6.49 -16.77 -11.28
CA ALA A 529 -7.39 -15.69 -10.91
C ALA A 529 -7.92 -15.01 -12.18
N GLN A 530 -9.24 -14.90 -12.31
CA GLN A 530 -9.90 -14.23 -13.42
C GLN A 530 -11.13 -13.48 -12.95
N GLY A 531 -11.54 -12.43 -13.67
CA GLY A 531 -12.69 -11.67 -13.23
C GLY A 531 -13.00 -10.44 -14.05
N VAL A 532 -13.98 -9.69 -13.55
CA VAL A 532 -14.47 -8.45 -14.15
C VAL A 532 -14.44 -7.35 -13.09
N GLU A 533 -13.92 -6.20 -13.46
CA GLU A 533 -14.00 -4.95 -12.71
C GLU A 533 -14.91 -3.98 -13.46
N LEU A 534 -15.88 -3.43 -12.77
CA LEU A 534 -16.75 -2.37 -13.26
C LEU A 534 -16.60 -1.17 -12.33
N SER A 535 -16.47 0.03 -12.87
CA SER A 535 -16.48 1.25 -12.06
C SER A 535 -17.14 2.39 -12.82
N GLY A 536 -17.67 3.35 -12.09
CA GLY A 536 -18.27 4.52 -12.69
C GLY A 536 -18.50 5.66 -11.71
N ALA A 537 -18.67 6.85 -12.29
CA ALA A 537 -19.04 8.05 -11.59
C ALA A 537 -20.14 8.78 -12.36
N ILE A 538 -21.14 9.28 -11.64
CA ILE A 538 -22.25 10.06 -12.21
C ILE A 538 -22.36 11.38 -11.46
N ARG A 539 -22.38 12.50 -12.22
CA ARG A 539 -22.51 13.87 -11.72
C ARG A 539 -23.76 14.54 -12.33
N PRO A 540 -24.97 14.15 -11.85
CA PRO A 540 -26.23 14.55 -12.48
C PRO A 540 -26.57 16.00 -12.30
N LEU A 541 -26.10 16.63 -11.22
CA LEU A 541 -26.27 18.04 -10.93
C LEU A 541 -25.05 18.59 -10.17
N ARG A 542 -24.91 19.92 -10.11
CA ARG A 542 -23.80 20.57 -9.43
C ARG A 542 -23.78 20.17 -7.94
N GLY A 543 -22.62 19.73 -7.47
CA GLY A 543 -22.40 19.32 -6.09
C GLY A 543 -22.81 17.90 -5.75
N LEU A 544 -23.52 17.16 -6.63
CA LEU A 544 -23.86 15.75 -6.42
C LEU A 544 -22.94 14.85 -7.24
N GLU A 545 -22.24 13.96 -6.57
CA GLU A 545 -21.46 12.90 -7.19
C GLU A 545 -21.88 11.54 -6.63
N ILE A 546 -22.05 10.57 -7.51
CA ILE A 546 -22.33 9.18 -7.19
C ILE A 546 -21.21 8.35 -7.82
N THR A 547 -20.47 7.61 -7.02
CA THR A 547 -19.44 6.69 -7.48
C THR A 547 -19.80 5.27 -7.10
N ALA A 548 -19.44 4.31 -7.95
CA ALA A 548 -19.60 2.90 -7.61
C ALA A 548 -18.52 2.08 -8.32
N ASN A 549 -18.11 0.99 -7.68
CA ASN A 549 -17.36 -0.07 -8.32
C ASN A 549 -17.86 -1.44 -7.87
N TYR A 550 -17.64 -2.43 -8.73
CA TYR A 550 -17.91 -3.83 -8.46
C TYR A 550 -16.81 -4.67 -9.07
N THR A 551 -16.32 -5.63 -8.31
CA THR A 551 -15.34 -6.61 -8.77
C THR A 551 -15.87 -8.02 -8.51
N ARG A 552 -15.82 -8.84 -9.55
CA ARG A 552 -15.96 -10.29 -9.42
C ARG A 552 -14.59 -10.92 -9.67
N THR A 553 -14.10 -11.69 -8.69
CA THR A 553 -12.83 -12.41 -8.76
C THR A 553 -13.07 -13.89 -8.54
N ASP A 554 -12.76 -14.72 -9.53
CA ASP A 554 -12.72 -16.17 -9.39
C ASP A 554 -11.23 -16.59 -9.27
N ALA A 555 -10.75 -16.70 -8.02
CA ALA A 555 -9.39 -17.10 -7.70
C ALA A 555 -9.43 -18.51 -7.12
N THR A 556 -8.80 -19.46 -7.82
CA THR A 556 -8.91 -20.90 -7.52
C THR A 556 -7.56 -21.60 -7.57
N ASP A 557 -7.41 -22.55 -6.67
CA ASP A 557 -6.33 -23.54 -6.73
C ASP A 557 -6.46 -24.43 -7.97
N ARG A 558 -5.37 -24.60 -8.68
CA ARG A 558 -5.23 -25.47 -9.86
C ARG A 558 -4.21 -26.57 -9.66
N SER A 559 -3.75 -26.75 -8.42
CA SER A 559 -2.79 -27.80 -8.06
C SER A 559 -3.46 -29.19 -8.18
N PRO A 560 -2.72 -30.22 -8.49
CA PRO A 560 -3.22 -31.59 -8.37
C PRO A 560 -3.40 -31.96 -6.89
N GLY A 561 -4.59 -32.39 -6.50
CA GLY A 561 -4.83 -32.82 -5.12
C GLY A 561 -6.26 -32.56 -4.64
N ALA A 562 -6.48 -32.68 -3.35
CA ALA A 562 -7.80 -32.54 -2.71
C ALA A 562 -8.35 -31.11 -2.75
N THR A 563 -7.47 -30.11 -2.84
CA THR A 563 -7.82 -28.69 -2.87
C THR A 563 -8.09 -28.15 -4.27
N SER A 564 -7.88 -28.98 -5.31
CA SER A 564 -8.06 -28.58 -6.70
C SER A 564 -9.47 -28.03 -6.98
N GLY A 565 -9.55 -26.80 -7.44
CA GLY A 565 -10.80 -26.09 -7.70
C GLY A 565 -11.36 -25.31 -6.50
N ASN A 566 -10.75 -25.43 -5.32
CA ASN A 566 -11.11 -24.62 -4.15
C ASN A 566 -10.77 -23.14 -4.38
N SER A 567 -11.51 -22.27 -3.70
CA SER A 567 -11.21 -20.84 -3.68
C SER A 567 -9.92 -20.57 -2.91
N LEU A 568 -9.11 -19.62 -3.38
CA LEU A 568 -7.95 -19.16 -2.62
C LEU A 568 -8.39 -18.48 -1.30
N PRO A 569 -7.60 -18.58 -0.23
CA PRO A 569 -7.94 -18.02 1.08
C PRO A 569 -8.19 -16.52 1.04
N ARG A 570 -9.17 -16.06 1.81
CA ARG A 570 -9.50 -14.66 2.08
C ARG A 570 -9.82 -13.84 0.83
N ILE A 571 -10.21 -14.47 -0.28
CA ILE A 571 -10.60 -13.80 -1.52
C ILE A 571 -12.12 -13.92 -1.71
N PRO A 572 -12.91 -12.89 -1.38
CA PRO A 572 -14.34 -12.84 -1.71
C PRO A 572 -14.55 -12.86 -3.23
N LYS A 573 -15.51 -13.66 -3.70
CA LYS A 573 -15.81 -13.70 -5.14
C LYS A 573 -16.40 -12.39 -5.66
N ASP A 574 -17.14 -11.68 -4.83
CA ASP A 574 -17.83 -10.45 -5.20
C ASP A 574 -17.53 -9.37 -4.17
N THR A 575 -17.03 -8.22 -4.61
CA THR A 575 -16.85 -7.01 -3.79
C THR A 575 -17.50 -5.82 -4.50
N ALA A 576 -18.07 -4.91 -3.73
CA ALA A 576 -18.66 -3.69 -4.28
C ALA A 576 -18.50 -2.52 -3.33
N ASN A 577 -18.23 -1.34 -3.87
CA ASN A 577 -18.23 -0.08 -3.14
C ASN A 577 -19.14 0.90 -3.88
N ALA A 578 -19.89 1.72 -3.13
CA ALA A 578 -20.68 2.81 -3.67
C ALA A 578 -20.64 4.00 -2.69
N ALA A 579 -20.61 5.20 -3.23
CA ALA A 579 -20.69 6.42 -2.43
C ALA A 579 -21.57 7.47 -3.12
N VAL A 580 -22.32 8.21 -2.30
CA VAL A 580 -23.09 9.38 -2.71
C VAL A 580 -22.58 10.57 -1.91
N SER A 581 -22.04 11.57 -2.58
CA SER A 581 -21.52 12.80 -1.99
C SER A 581 -22.33 14.00 -2.47
N TYR A 582 -22.70 14.90 -1.55
CA TYR A 582 -23.42 16.12 -1.89
C TYR A 582 -22.85 17.36 -1.19
N ILE A 583 -22.59 18.39 -1.97
CA ILE A 583 -22.17 19.72 -1.46
C ILE A 583 -23.43 20.59 -1.34
N TRP A 584 -23.85 20.85 -0.10
CA TRP A 584 -25.01 21.66 0.22
C TRP A 584 -24.76 23.16 -0.06
N PRO A 585 -25.80 23.95 -0.31
CA PRO A 585 -25.65 25.42 -0.51
C PRO A 585 -24.93 26.15 0.65
N ILE A 586 -25.00 25.60 1.85
CA ILE A 586 -24.28 26.09 3.04
C ILE A 586 -22.80 25.67 3.09
N LYS A 587 -22.27 25.11 2.01
CA LYS A 587 -20.90 24.56 1.89
C LYS A 587 -20.62 23.31 2.74
N LEU A 588 -21.60 22.76 3.43
CA LEU A 588 -21.48 21.43 4.06
C LEU A 588 -21.34 20.38 2.96
N THR A 589 -20.35 19.53 3.05
CA THR A 589 -20.25 18.32 2.23
C THR A 589 -20.66 17.13 3.08
N THR A 590 -21.56 16.28 2.60
CA THR A 590 -21.91 15.01 3.23
C THR A 590 -21.70 13.86 2.26
N ALA A 591 -21.26 12.70 2.75
CA ALA A 591 -21.12 11.51 1.95
C ALA A 591 -21.64 10.29 2.72
N LEU A 592 -22.38 9.44 2.02
CA LEU A 592 -22.78 8.11 2.48
C LEU A 592 -22.03 7.10 1.62
N ALA A 593 -21.25 6.22 2.22
CA ALA A 593 -20.52 5.17 1.54
C ALA A 593 -21.01 3.79 2.00
N VAL A 594 -21.04 2.84 1.07
CA VAL A 594 -21.42 1.45 1.34
C VAL A 594 -20.33 0.56 0.76
N ARG A 595 -19.87 -0.41 1.54
CA ARG A 595 -18.94 -1.45 1.13
C ARG A 595 -19.58 -2.82 1.35
N TYR A 596 -19.49 -3.67 0.35
CA TYR A 596 -19.92 -5.07 0.40
C TYR A 596 -18.74 -5.99 0.08
N ALA A 597 -18.54 -7.00 0.90
CA ALA A 597 -17.66 -8.15 0.61
C ALA A 597 -18.48 -9.44 0.70
N GLY A 598 -18.38 -10.26 -0.34
CA GLY A 598 -19.01 -11.57 -0.40
C GLY A 598 -18.35 -12.56 0.56
N LYS A 599 -18.93 -13.76 0.66
CA LYS A 599 -18.32 -14.84 1.46
C LYS A 599 -16.99 -15.30 0.86
N SER A 600 -16.05 -15.71 1.74
CA SER A 600 -14.79 -16.36 1.40
C SER A 600 -14.47 -17.48 2.39
N PHE A 601 -13.27 -18.01 2.33
CA PHE A 601 -12.75 -18.98 3.28
C PHE A 601 -11.39 -18.52 3.78
N ASP A 602 -11.04 -18.84 5.01
CA ASP A 602 -9.76 -18.49 5.58
C ASP A 602 -8.64 -19.48 5.16
N ASP A 603 -9.01 -20.71 4.86
CA ASP A 603 -8.12 -21.83 4.52
C ASP A 603 -8.30 -22.30 3.07
N ILE A 604 -7.24 -22.91 2.51
CA ILE A 604 -7.27 -23.47 1.15
C ILE A 604 -8.16 -24.71 1.03
N ALA A 605 -8.42 -25.43 2.13
CA ALA A 605 -9.34 -26.57 2.15
C ALA A 605 -10.81 -26.14 2.08
N ASN A 606 -11.09 -24.85 2.25
CA ASN A 606 -12.40 -24.22 2.28
C ASN A 606 -13.30 -24.78 3.43
N THR A 607 -12.68 -25.05 4.58
CA THR A 607 -13.35 -25.56 5.77
C THR A 607 -13.68 -24.49 6.80
N MET A 608 -13.00 -23.32 6.76
CA MET A 608 -13.17 -22.17 7.63
C MET A 608 -13.88 -21.03 6.90
N PRO A 609 -15.23 -20.97 6.91
CA PRO A 609 -15.96 -19.98 6.13
C PRO A 609 -15.95 -18.60 6.79
N LEU A 610 -15.65 -17.56 6.02
CA LEU A 610 -15.83 -16.14 6.34
C LEU A 610 -17.14 -15.65 5.71
N LYS A 611 -18.01 -15.03 6.52
CA LYS A 611 -19.34 -14.60 6.08
C LYS A 611 -19.26 -13.33 5.25
N ALA A 612 -20.23 -13.17 4.32
CA ALA A 612 -20.42 -11.90 3.63
C ALA A 612 -20.85 -10.80 4.61
N TYR A 613 -20.39 -9.56 4.36
CA TYR A 613 -20.75 -8.40 5.17
C TYR A 613 -20.99 -7.15 4.33
N THR A 614 -21.68 -6.18 4.95
CA THR A 614 -21.91 -4.86 4.37
C THR A 614 -21.63 -3.81 5.44
N LEU A 615 -20.77 -2.86 5.14
CA LEU A 615 -20.47 -1.71 5.97
C LEU A 615 -21.08 -0.45 5.36
N VAL A 616 -21.55 0.44 6.23
CA VAL A 616 -22.13 1.72 5.83
C VAL A 616 -21.44 2.82 6.63
N ASP A 617 -20.89 3.82 5.95
CA ASP A 617 -20.21 4.94 6.59
C ASP A 617 -20.87 6.26 6.22
N LEU A 618 -20.90 7.17 7.18
CA LEU A 618 -21.38 8.54 7.00
C LEU A 618 -20.25 9.52 7.28
N ARG A 619 -20.03 10.47 6.38
CA ARG A 619 -19.00 11.50 6.50
C ARG A 619 -19.59 12.88 6.30
N ALA A 620 -19.01 13.85 7.00
CA ALA A 620 -19.35 15.26 6.86
C ALA A 620 -18.09 16.13 6.95
N VAL A 621 -18.03 17.20 6.13
CA VAL A 621 -16.98 18.22 6.16
C VAL A 621 -17.62 19.58 6.05
N TYR A 622 -17.24 20.50 6.93
CA TYR A 622 -17.70 21.88 6.87
C TYR A 622 -16.52 22.86 6.94
N PRO A 623 -16.30 23.68 5.90
CA PRO A 623 -15.26 24.70 5.91
C PRO A 623 -15.71 25.88 6.79
N LEU A 624 -15.03 26.09 7.91
CA LEU A 624 -15.23 27.23 8.80
C LEU A 624 -14.66 28.51 8.21
N THR A 625 -13.50 28.41 7.57
CA THR A 625 -12.83 29.48 6.82
C THR A 625 -12.22 28.91 5.52
N SER A 626 -11.49 29.73 4.75
CA SER A 626 -10.69 29.26 3.61
C SER A 626 -9.53 28.34 4.01
N HIS A 627 -9.14 28.32 5.27
CA HIS A 627 -7.96 27.62 5.78
C HIS A 627 -8.26 26.62 6.89
N LEU A 628 -9.49 26.60 7.43
CA LEU A 628 -9.90 25.75 8.54
C LEU A 628 -11.18 25.03 8.20
N GLU A 629 -11.20 23.73 8.31
CA GLU A 629 -12.40 22.90 8.22
C GLU A 629 -12.56 22.00 9.45
N VAL A 630 -13.81 21.75 9.80
CA VAL A 630 -14.22 20.71 10.74
C VAL A 630 -14.77 19.54 9.95
N TYR A 631 -14.45 18.34 10.36
CA TYR A 631 -14.97 17.13 9.74
C TYR A 631 -15.34 16.09 10.78
N GLY A 632 -16.13 15.11 10.36
CA GLY A 632 -16.46 13.97 11.19
C GLY A 632 -16.96 12.81 10.34
N ARG A 633 -16.77 11.60 10.87
CA ARG A 633 -17.26 10.38 10.25
C ARG A 633 -17.83 9.42 11.28
N ILE A 634 -18.75 8.58 10.82
CA ILE A 634 -19.22 7.40 11.51
C ILE A 634 -18.96 6.23 10.59
N GLU A 635 -18.14 5.31 11.03
CA GLU A 635 -17.82 4.07 10.35
C GLU A 635 -18.72 2.95 10.86
N ASN A 636 -19.02 1.98 9.99
CA ASN A 636 -19.88 0.84 10.32
C ASN A 636 -21.17 1.28 11.04
N LEU A 637 -21.90 2.24 10.45
CA LEU A 637 -23.12 2.85 11.03
C LEU A 637 -24.16 1.80 11.48
N ALA A 638 -24.24 0.67 10.76
CA ALA A 638 -25.16 -0.42 11.03
C ALA A 638 -24.68 -1.35 12.17
N ASP A 639 -23.47 -1.14 12.70
CA ASP A 639 -22.85 -1.99 13.73
C ASP A 639 -22.77 -3.47 13.29
N ALA A 640 -22.39 -3.68 12.04
CA ALA A 640 -22.26 -5.02 11.49
C ALA A 640 -21.07 -5.75 12.10
N HIS A 641 -21.27 -6.96 12.56
CA HIS A 641 -20.18 -7.86 12.96
C HIS A 641 -19.67 -8.61 11.73
N TYR A 642 -18.36 -8.58 11.52
CA TYR A 642 -17.72 -9.23 10.38
C TYR A 642 -16.31 -9.72 10.76
N GLU A 643 -15.78 -10.60 9.97
CA GLU A 643 -14.42 -11.14 10.06
C GLU A 643 -13.77 -11.07 8.68
N THR A 644 -12.53 -10.62 8.62
CA THR A 644 -11.67 -10.69 7.43
C THR A 644 -10.63 -11.79 7.55
N THR A 645 -10.38 -12.24 8.78
CA THR A 645 -9.56 -13.39 9.17
C THR A 645 -10.35 -14.20 10.21
N PHE A 646 -10.30 -15.52 10.13
CA PHE A 646 -11.10 -16.41 10.98
C PHE A 646 -10.72 -16.25 12.46
N GLN A 647 -11.74 -16.08 13.32
CA GLN A 647 -11.65 -15.84 14.76
C GLN A 647 -11.11 -14.46 15.18
N TYR A 648 -10.75 -13.60 14.24
CA TYR A 648 -10.34 -12.24 14.55
C TYR A 648 -11.52 -11.27 14.52
N GLY A 649 -11.60 -10.42 15.56
CA GLY A 649 -12.57 -9.34 15.66
C GLY A 649 -12.27 -8.21 14.66
N ASN A 650 -13.26 -7.38 14.40
CA ASN A 650 -13.09 -6.14 13.65
C ASN A 650 -13.88 -5.02 14.34
N LEU A 651 -13.50 -3.75 14.05
CA LEU A 651 -14.13 -2.59 14.65
C LEU A 651 -15.65 -2.58 14.42
N GLY A 652 -16.41 -2.44 15.49
CA GLY A 652 -17.83 -2.15 15.47
C GLY A 652 -18.11 -0.71 15.01
N ARG A 653 -19.32 -0.20 15.27
CA ARG A 653 -19.64 1.19 14.95
C ARG A 653 -18.71 2.16 15.69
N ALA A 654 -18.03 3.03 14.94
CA ALA A 654 -17.08 3.99 15.45
C ALA A 654 -17.41 5.41 14.96
N ALA A 655 -17.13 6.43 15.79
CA ALA A 655 -17.32 7.83 15.43
C ALA A 655 -16.07 8.63 15.73
N TYR A 656 -15.68 9.49 14.77
CA TYR A 656 -14.49 10.33 14.86
C TYR A 656 -14.83 11.76 14.43
N ALA A 657 -14.14 12.73 15.01
CA ALA A 657 -14.25 14.13 14.61
C ALA A 657 -12.89 14.83 14.70
N GLY A 658 -12.67 15.77 13.80
CA GLY A 658 -11.39 16.44 13.70
C GLY A 658 -11.45 17.83 13.11
N LEU A 659 -10.30 18.48 13.15
CA LEU A 659 -10.03 19.78 12.53
C LEU A 659 -8.88 19.63 11.55
N ARG A 660 -8.98 20.30 10.41
CA ARG A 660 -7.89 20.40 9.42
C ARG A 660 -7.62 21.86 9.09
N VAL A 661 -6.34 22.21 9.07
CA VAL A 661 -5.85 23.56 8.73
C VAL A 661 -4.90 23.45 7.54
N THR A 662 -4.99 24.40 6.58
CA THR A 662 -4.06 24.50 5.45
C THR A 662 -3.71 25.97 5.20
N PHE A 663 -2.46 26.28 4.83
CA PHE A 663 -2.01 27.67 4.53
C PHE A 663 -0.94 27.71 3.43
#